data_aab477675b7bb0575f92fa881399310f
#
_entry.id   aab477675b7bb0575f92fa881399310f
#
_cell.length_a   1.000
_cell.length_b   1.000
_cell.length_c   1.000
_cell.angle_alpha   90.00
_cell.angle_beta   90.00
_cell.angle_gamma   90.00
#
_symmetry.space_group_name_H-M   'P 1'
#
loop_
_entity.id
_entity.type
_entity.pdbx_description
1 polymer ?
#
loop_
_entity_poly.entity_id
_entity_poly.type
_entity_poly.pdbx_seq_one_letter_code
_entity_poly.pdbx_strand_id
1 'polypeptide(L)'
;MSKVLILDFGSQFTQLITRRIREQNVYSEIHNYDYDYAKIKNDTSISAIILSGGPNSIYDQNSPTIDPKIFELGIPVLGICYGLQLMGHLLGGKVEAANSREYGRSLLTQEIENNLFKDINKNKAFNVWMSHGDHLTQLPEGFDTIGSTNNCPIAAIANESKKLYGLQFHPEVAHSQFGDEILANFLFNVAKIDPTWTPKSYIEEEIKRIKETVGTQKVLCGLSGGVDSSVAAVLIHRAIGDQLECMFVDNGLLRANEREEVEKVFRDNFKISLTVVDSSELFLNRLKGVTDPEQKRKIIGASFIEVFEQESKKLGEFQFLAQGTLYPDVIESQSPIGGPSQVIKSHHNVGGLPENMNFKLLEPLRELFKDEVRKIGRELGITEEIIGRHPFPGPGLAIRIIGDVTKEKIETLQKADQIFIDELKNWKLQPENDTAFLVETDETNPDITNNDYRETAHAIIYNRSLNKYLVIKNPTHSCSQHDYYLVGGKKEQDETPKETIIREIFEETGITKEEITKIFYYGKIKQAFYLKDIEENINGKNIRLPAKNRVMFSDIYYVQTESVSEGFEEQSGEISKWVDASVLENNLLEGFKWVLRNCKENHSLYQQVWQAFCVLTEVKSIGVMGDGRTYENLLALRAVTATDGMTADWSHLPYKFLGMVSNRIINEVKGVNRVAYDISSKPPATIEWE
;
A
#
# COMPACT_ATOMS: atom_id res chain seq x y z
N MET A 1 12.94 21.43 7.73
CA MET A 1 11.69 21.06 7.02
C MET A 1 10.52 21.20 7.96
N SER A 2 9.38 21.74 7.51
CA SER A 2 8.14 21.79 8.30
C SER A 2 7.59 20.37 8.49
N LYS A 3 7.05 20.07 9.67
CA LYS A 3 6.51 18.73 9.97
C LYS A 3 5.17 18.77 10.70
N VAL A 4 4.42 17.69 10.57
CA VAL A 4 3.22 17.39 11.35
C VAL A 4 3.59 16.43 12.47
N LEU A 5 3.33 16.81 13.70
CA LEU A 5 3.47 15.94 14.86
C LEU A 5 2.16 15.17 15.07
N ILE A 6 2.22 13.85 15.10
CA ILE A 6 1.07 13.00 15.40
C ILE A 6 1.28 12.40 16.79
N LEU A 7 0.37 12.67 17.71
CA LEU A 7 0.36 12.07 19.05
C LEU A 7 -0.54 10.83 19.03
N ASP A 8 0.06 9.68 19.37
CA ASP A 8 -0.60 8.37 19.32
C ASP A 8 -1.25 8.01 20.65
N PHE A 9 -2.57 7.83 20.62
CA PHE A 9 -3.39 7.39 21.75
C PHE A 9 -3.75 5.91 21.68
N GLY A 10 -3.03 5.13 20.88
CA GLY A 10 -3.22 3.69 20.73
C GLY A 10 -4.21 3.30 19.63
N SER A 11 -4.45 4.15 18.65
CA SER A 11 -5.29 3.81 17.50
C SER A 11 -4.56 2.86 16.55
N GLN A 12 -5.26 1.85 16.08
CA GLN A 12 -4.78 1.01 14.97
C GLN A 12 -4.60 1.79 13.65
N PHE A 13 -5.15 3.01 13.55
CA PHE A 13 -5.08 3.84 12.35
C PHE A 13 -4.03 4.96 12.43
N THR A 14 -3.27 5.09 13.52
CA THR A 14 -2.27 6.17 13.65
C THR A 14 -1.23 6.16 12.53
N GLN A 15 -0.73 4.98 12.16
CA GLN A 15 0.20 4.87 11.03
C GLN A 15 -0.43 5.27 9.69
N LEU A 16 -1.74 5.05 9.53
CA LEU A 16 -2.47 5.44 8.33
C LEU A 16 -2.61 6.96 8.23
N ILE A 17 -2.82 7.67 9.37
CA ILE A 17 -2.77 9.14 9.40
C ILE A 17 -1.43 9.63 8.85
N THR A 18 -0.32 9.07 9.36
CA THR A 18 1.03 9.43 8.90
C THR A 18 1.21 9.24 7.41
N ARG A 19 0.76 8.11 6.86
CA ARG A 19 0.83 7.82 5.42
C ARG A 19 0.05 8.83 4.61
N ARG A 20 -1.22 9.14 5.00
CA ARG A 20 -2.06 10.12 4.30
C ARG A 20 -1.42 11.50 4.26
N ILE A 21 -0.79 11.94 5.35
CA ILE A 21 -0.06 13.21 5.39
C ILE A 21 1.14 13.18 4.44
N ARG A 22 1.91 12.10 4.41
CA ARG A 22 3.08 11.96 3.53
C ARG A 22 2.71 11.79 2.07
N GLU A 23 1.58 11.17 1.77
CA GLU A 23 1.00 11.12 0.41
C GLU A 23 0.67 12.51 -0.14
N GLN A 24 0.42 13.50 0.76
CA GLN A 24 0.29 14.93 0.44
C GLN A 24 1.64 15.68 0.34
N ASN A 25 2.76 14.95 0.29
CA ASN A 25 4.12 15.50 0.27
C ASN A 25 4.47 16.37 1.49
N VAL A 26 3.91 16.07 2.65
CA VAL A 26 4.22 16.72 3.93
C VAL A 26 4.85 15.71 4.89
N TYR A 27 5.97 16.08 5.49
CA TYR A 27 6.63 15.21 6.46
C TYR A 27 5.85 15.13 7.77
N SER A 28 5.77 13.92 8.36
CA SER A 28 5.07 13.67 9.61
C SER A 28 5.78 12.64 10.49
N GLU A 29 5.71 12.83 11.80
CA GLU A 29 6.29 11.95 12.81
C GLU A 29 5.23 11.50 13.80
N ILE A 30 5.31 10.24 14.26
CA ILE A 30 4.48 9.70 15.35
C ILE A 30 5.29 9.72 16.64
N HIS A 31 4.71 10.25 17.68
CA HIS A 31 5.18 10.11 19.05
C HIS A 31 4.05 9.64 19.95
N ASN A 32 4.41 8.99 21.06
CA ASN A 32 3.43 8.60 22.06
C ASN A 32 2.73 9.83 22.66
N TYR A 33 1.50 9.70 23.13
CA TYR A 33 0.68 10.78 23.70
C TYR A 33 1.38 11.56 24.82
N ASP A 34 2.30 10.92 25.57
CA ASP A 34 3.06 11.52 26.66
C ASP A 34 4.35 12.26 26.19
N TYR A 35 4.46 12.53 24.90
CA TYR A 35 5.59 13.27 24.35
C TYR A 35 5.74 14.63 25.04
N ASP A 36 6.95 14.93 25.50
CA ASP A 36 7.25 16.06 26.37
C ASP A 36 6.82 17.41 25.76
N TYR A 37 5.94 18.12 26.46
CA TYR A 37 5.47 19.46 26.09
C TYR A 37 6.61 20.43 25.82
N ALA A 38 7.71 20.38 26.60
CA ALA A 38 8.85 21.28 26.40
C ALA A 38 9.55 21.02 25.06
N LYS A 39 9.58 19.78 24.59
CA LYS A 39 10.09 19.42 23.26
C LYS A 39 9.19 19.96 22.17
N ILE A 40 7.86 19.80 22.30
CA ILE A 40 6.89 20.35 21.34
C ILE A 40 7.03 21.85 21.22
N LYS A 41 7.07 22.56 22.36
CA LYS A 41 7.15 24.02 22.42
C LYS A 41 8.44 24.57 21.79
N ASN A 42 9.55 23.87 21.96
CA ASN A 42 10.88 24.34 21.51
C ASN A 42 11.22 23.89 20.07
N ASP A 43 10.43 23.00 19.47
CA ASP A 43 10.65 22.53 18.12
C ASP A 43 9.90 23.41 17.10
N THR A 44 10.61 24.38 16.55
CA THR A 44 10.06 25.32 15.55
C THR A 44 9.74 24.69 14.20
N SER A 45 10.09 23.42 13.99
CA SER A 45 9.75 22.69 12.76
C SER A 45 8.33 22.11 12.80
N ILE A 46 7.70 22.01 13.98
CA ILE A 46 6.32 21.54 14.12
C ILE A 46 5.36 22.63 13.63
N SER A 47 4.71 22.37 12.52
CA SER A 47 3.79 23.31 11.86
C SER A 47 2.31 22.95 12.06
N ALA A 48 2.02 21.70 12.47
CA ALA A 48 0.70 21.22 12.86
C ALA A 48 0.80 20.03 13.81
N ILE A 49 -0.25 19.79 14.60
CA ILE A 49 -0.36 18.66 15.52
C ILE A 49 -1.65 17.90 15.19
N ILE A 50 -1.57 16.56 15.14
CA ILE A 50 -2.73 15.68 15.02
C ILE A 50 -2.80 14.81 16.27
N LEU A 51 -3.97 14.78 16.91
CA LEU A 51 -4.28 13.88 18.01
C LEU A 51 -5.03 12.69 17.41
N SER A 52 -4.46 11.49 17.48
CA SER A 52 -5.06 10.29 16.88
C SER A 52 -6.31 9.83 17.62
N GLY A 53 -6.98 8.83 17.07
CA GLY A 53 -7.97 8.03 17.79
C GLY A 53 -7.34 7.19 18.90
N GLY A 54 -8.16 6.49 19.65
CA GLY A 54 -7.73 5.58 20.72
C GLY A 54 -8.84 4.66 21.17
N PRO A 55 -8.53 3.51 21.82
CA PRO A 55 -9.51 2.54 22.27
C PRO A 55 -10.17 2.91 23.60
N ASN A 56 -9.63 3.88 24.34
CA ASN A 56 -10.07 4.24 25.68
C ASN A 56 -11.22 5.25 25.67
N SER A 57 -12.02 5.25 26.74
CA SER A 57 -12.87 6.39 27.10
C SER A 57 -12.03 7.42 27.85
N ILE A 58 -12.32 8.73 27.67
CA ILE A 58 -11.64 9.79 28.43
C ILE A 58 -11.90 9.69 29.94
N TYR A 59 -12.90 8.94 30.37
CA TYR A 59 -13.27 8.69 31.77
C TYR A 59 -12.67 7.43 32.36
N ASP A 60 -11.97 6.63 31.56
CA ASP A 60 -11.31 5.42 32.07
C ASP A 60 -10.18 5.81 33.05
N GLN A 61 -10.01 4.99 34.07
CA GLN A 61 -8.90 5.15 34.99
C GLN A 61 -7.57 4.98 34.23
N ASN A 62 -6.70 5.99 34.26
CA ASN A 62 -5.44 6.05 33.51
C ASN A 62 -5.63 6.19 31.97
N SER A 63 -6.71 6.83 31.51
CA SER A 63 -6.85 7.16 30.08
C SER A 63 -5.69 8.04 29.60
N PRO A 64 -5.19 7.83 28.38
CA PRO A 64 -4.14 8.66 27.79
C PRO A 64 -4.55 10.14 27.71
N THR A 65 -3.69 11.04 28.18
CA THR A 65 -3.95 12.49 28.18
C THR A 65 -2.71 13.30 27.82
N ILE A 66 -2.89 14.58 27.50
CA ILE A 66 -1.81 15.50 27.13
C ILE A 66 -1.84 16.75 28.01
N ASP A 67 -0.75 17.53 28.00
CA ASP A 67 -0.76 18.87 28.64
C ASP A 67 -1.66 19.82 27.82
N PRO A 68 -2.75 20.39 28.40
CA PRO A 68 -3.68 21.26 27.68
C PRO A 68 -3.02 22.54 27.14
N LYS A 69 -1.84 22.92 27.63
CA LYS A 69 -1.06 24.05 27.09
C LYS A 69 -0.65 23.87 25.63
N ILE A 70 -0.73 22.65 25.08
CA ILE A 70 -0.52 22.38 23.65
C ILE A 70 -1.47 23.22 22.80
N PHE A 71 -2.72 23.42 23.22
CA PHE A 71 -3.73 24.22 22.52
C PHE A 71 -3.48 25.74 22.58
N GLU A 72 -2.51 26.19 23.39
CA GLU A 72 -2.12 27.62 23.55
C GLU A 72 -0.86 27.97 22.72
N LEU A 73 -0.22 26.99 22.08
CA LEU A 73 1.02 27.21 21.32
C LEU A 73 0.80 27.99 20.01
N GLY A 74 -0.45 28.18 19.58
CA GLY A 74 -0.77 28.79 18.28
C GLY A 74 -0.48 27.87 17.08
N ILE A 75 -0.10 26.64 17.32
CA ILE A 75 0.08 25.60 16.31
C ILE A 75 -1.30 25.03 15.98
N PRO A 76 -1.68 24.88 14.69
CA PRO A 76 -2.92 24.21 14.30
C PRO A 76 -3.02 22.80 14.86
N VAL A 77 -4.19 22.44 15.42
CA VAL A 77 -4.44 21.09 15.98
C VAL A 77 -5.68 20.47 15.36
N LEU A 78 -5.57 19.19 14.96
CA LEU A 78 -6.69 18.35 14.52
C LEU A 78 -6.83 17.16 15.46
N GLY A 79 -7.95 17.04 16.17
CA GLY A 79 -8.31 15.86 16.96
C GLY A 79 -9.18 14.90 16.15
N ILE A 80 -8.80 13.61 16.08
CA ILE A 80 -9.54 12.56 15.39
C ILE A 80 -10.10 11.58 16.42
N CYS A 81 -11.42 11.34 16.41
CA CYS A 81 -12.12 10.39 17.29
C CYS A 81 -11.79 10.65 18.77
N TYR A 82 -11.01 9.80 19.42
CA TYR A 82 -10.54 10.04 20.80
C TYR A 82 -9.86 11.41 20.95
N GLY A 83 -9.03 11.83 19.99
CA GLY A 83 -8.35 13.12 20.00
C GLY A 83 -9.32 14.32 20.00
N LEU A 84 -10.46 14.23 19.30
CA LEU A 84 -11.54 15.22 19.40
C LEU A 84 -12.14 15.22 20.82
N GLN A 85 -12.47 14.05 21.35
CA GLN A 85 -13.10 13.92 22.67
C GLN A 85 -12.18 14.47 23.76
N LEU A 86 -10.89 14.14 23.70
CA LEU A 86 -9.87 14.64 24.63
C LEU A 86 -9.72 16.16 24.53
N MET A 87 -9.60 16.72 23.34
CA MET A 87 -9.53 18.17 23.13
C MET A 87 -10.79 18.85 23.67
N GLY A 88 -11.96 18.31 23.35
CA GLY A 88 -13.23 18.83 23.82
C GLY A 88 -13.31 18.85 25.35
N HIS A 89 -12.92 17.76 26.00
CA HIS A 89 -12.90 17.64 27.46
C HIS A 89 -11.91 18.60 28.11
N LEU A 90 -10.67 18.66 27.63
CA LEU A 90 -9.62 19.52 28.20
C LEU A 90 -9.90 21.01 28.06
N LEU A 91 -10.71 21.41 27.06
CA LEU A 91 -11.11 22.80 26.82
C LEU A 91 -12.47 23.16 27.44
N GLY A 92 -13.04 22.28 28.28
CA GLY A 92 -14.24 22.57 29.06
C GLY A 92 -15.55 22.17 28.41
N GLY A 93 -15.53 21.39 27.33
CA GLY A 93 -16.69 20.72 26.77
C GLY A 93 -17.07 19.48 27.56
N LYS A 94 -18.15 18.81 27.17
CA LYS A 94 -18.64 17.61 27.82
C LYS A 94 -18.70 16.45 26.84
N VAL A 95 -18.14 15.31 27.24
CA VAL A 95 -18.21 14.04 26.51
C VAL A 95 -19.12 13.09 27.29
N GLU A 96 -19.89 12.27 26.65
CA GLU A 96 -20.76 11.27 27.29
C GLU A 96 -20.80 10.00 26.44
N ALA A 97 -21.10 8.88 27.08
CA ALA A 97 -21.35 7.63 26.37
C ALA A 97 -22.60 7.79 25.48
N ALA A 98 -22.47 7.39 24.22
CA ALA A 98 -23.57 7.48 23.28
C ALA A 98 -24.69 6.48 23.64
N ASN A 99 -25.93 6.92 23.52
CA ASN A 99 -27.09 6.01 23.64
C ASN A 99 -27.14 4.95 22.55
N SER A 100 -26.58 5.27 21.37
CA SER A 100 -26.38 4.38 20.23
C SER A 100 -24.96 4.52 19.74
N ARG A 101 -24.21 3.43 19.77
CA ARG A 101 -22.84 3.39 19.24
C ARG A 101 -22.87 3.55 17.73
N GLU A 102 -21.88 4.26 17.17
CA GLU A 102 -21.71 4.41 15.72
C GLU A 102 -20.44 3.67 15.26
N TYR A 103 -20.64 2.58 14.52
CA TYR A 103 -19.59 1.82 13.87
C TYR A 103 -19.92 1.62 12.39
N GLY A 104 -18.98 1.96 11.51
CA GLY A 104 -19.16 1.83 10.08
C GLY A 104 -19.53 3.14 9.38
N ARG A 105 -20.22 3.04 8.25
CA ARG A 105 -20.58 4.20 7.42
C ARG A 105 -21.70 5.01 8.04
N SER A 106 -21.52 6.34 8.11
CA SER A 106 -22.53 7.31 8.52
C SER A 106 -22.54 8.50 7.58
N LEU A 107 -23.68 9.08 7.32
CA LEU A 107 -23.83 10.28 6.50
C LEU A 107 -23.56 11.52 7.35
N LEU A 108 -22.45 12.21 7.10
CA LEU A 108 -22.11 13.49 7.72
C LEU A 108 -22.82 14.61 6.94
N THR A 109 -23.48 15.51 7.64
CA THR A 109 -24.01 16.76 7.08
C THR A 109 -23.12 17.92 7.53
N GLN A 110 -22.63 18.71 6.58
CA GLN A 110 -21.90 19.94 6.86
C GLN A 110 -22.87 21.04 7.32
N GLU A 111 -22.66 21.59 8.52
CA GLU A 111 -23.54 22.59 9.11
C GLU A 111 -23.17 24.01 8.66
N ILE A 112 -21.89 24.35 8.70
CA ILE A 112 -21.39 25.68 8.33
C ILE A 112 -20.15 25.59 7.43
N GLU A 113 -19.92 26.63 6.63
CA GLU A 113 -18.69 26.74 5.84
C GLU A 113 -17.48 27.01 6.75
N ASN A 114 -16.40 26.30 6.50
CA ASN A 114 -15.18 26.37 7.29
C ASN A 114 -13.95 25.99 6.45
N ASN A 115 -12.75 26.26 6.98
CA ASN A 115 -11.52 25.96 6.25
C ASN A 115 -11.23 24.47 6.09
N LEU A 116 -11.71 23.61 7.00
CA LEU A 116 -11.46 22.18 6.95
C LEU A 116 -12.30 21.49 5.87
N PHE A 117 -13.55 21.90 5.69
CA PHE A 117 -14.47 21.34 4.67
C PHE A 117 -14.58 22.23 3.42
N LYS A 118 -13.64 23.12 3.21
CA LYS A 118 -13.62 24.01 2.06
C LYS A 118 -13.55 23.19 0.74
N ASP A 119 -14.46 23.51 -0.16
CA ASP A 119 -14.55 22.94 -1.53
C ASP A 119 -14.76 21.40 -1.59
N ILE A 120 -15.17 20.76 -0.48
CA ILE A 120 -15.29 19.30 -0.42
C ILE A 120 -16.54 18.80 -1.13
N ASN A 121 -17.72 19.35 -0.83
CA ASN A 121 -18.97 18.85 -1.42
C ASN A 121 -20.03 19.95 -1.56
N LYS A 122 -20.49 20.15 -2.78
CA LYS A 122 -21.59 21.11 -3.08
C LYS A 122 -22.92 20.76 -2.41
N ASN A 123 -23.16 19.48 -2.14
CA ASN A 123 -24.41 18.98 -1.50
C ASN A 123 -24.35 19.01 0.03
N LYS A 124 -23.23 19.39 0.63
CA LYS A 124 -23.00 19.49 2.08
C LYS A 124 -23.27 18.19 2.87
N ALA A 125 -23.36 17.02 2.22
CA ALA A 125 -23.52 15.73 2.88
C ALA A 125 -22.68 14.66 2.18
N PHE A 126 -21.95 13.83 2.96
CA PHE A 126 -21.07 12.77 2.44
C PHE A 126 -20.85 11.66 3.47
N ASN A 127 -20.49 10.47 2.99
CA ASN A 127 -20.27 9.32 3.85
C ASN A 127 -18.92 9.40 4.56
N VAL A 128 -18.93 9.09 5.86
CA VAL A 128 -17.73 9.01 6.70
C VAL A 128 -17.68 7.71 7.48
N TRP A 129 -16.51 7.29 7.92
CA TRP A 129 -16.33 6.10 8.74
C TRP A 129 -16.28 6.46 10.22
N MET A 130 -17.29 5.99 10.96
CA MET A 130 -17.41 6.15 12.40
C MET A 130 -16.89 4.90 13.14
N SER A 131 -16.28 5.12 14.30
CA SER A 131 -15.82 4.04 15.18
C SER A 131 -15.77 4.53 16.64
N HIS A 132 -16.93 4.79 17.24
CA HIS A 132 -16.96 5.36 18.59
C HIS A 132 -18.14 4.89 19.43
N GLY A 133 -17.94 4.87 20.77
CA GLY A 133 -18.95 4.65 21.78
C GLY A 133 -19.27 5.91 22.61
N ASP A 134 -18.37 6.89 22.62
CA ASP A 134 -18.50 8.17 23.31
C ASP A 134 -18.50 9.31 22.27
N HIS A 135 -19.15 10.43 22.60
CA HIS A 135 -19.17 11.62 21.75
C HIS A 135 -19.31 12.91 22.56
N LEU A 136 -18.98 14.04 21.95
CA LEU A 136 -19.23 15.35 22.54
C LEU A 136 -20.74 15.62 22.62
N THR A 137 -21.19 16.06 23.81
CA THR A 137 -22.58 16.51 24.04
C THR A 137 -22.67 18.00 24.30
N GLN A 138 -21.54 18.64 24.65
CA GLN A 138 -21.45 20.08 24.83
C GLN A 138 -20.12 20.60 24.28
N LEU A 139 -20.18 21.63 23.44
CA LEU A 139 -19.01 22.30 22.86
C LEU A 139 -18.18 23.02 23.92
N PRO A 140 -16.85 23.07 23.77
CA PRO A 140 -16.02 24.06 24.49
C PRO A 140 -16.35 25.48 24.03
N GLU A 141 -16.02 26.47 24.87
CA GLU A 141 -16.24 27.88 24.56
C GLU A 141 -15.46 28.30 23.30
N GLY A 142 -16.15 28.98 22.38
CA GLY A 142 -15.60 29.49 21.13
C GLY A 142 -15.45 28.45 20.00
N PHE A 143 -16.03 27.26 20.16
CA PHE A 143 -16.15 26.28 19.09
C PHE A 143 -17.54 26.31 18.46
N ASP A 144 -17.55 26.01 17.16
CA ASP A 144 -18.77 25.79 16.39
C ASP A 144 -18.87 24.32 15.96
N THR A 145 -20.09 23.80 15.85
CA THR A 145 -20.34 22.51 15.18
C THR A 145 -20.28 22.74 13.69
N ILE A 146 -19.32 22.10 13.01
CA ILE A 146 -19.15 22.19 11.56
C ILE A 146 -19.70 20.99 10.81
N GLY A 147 -20.06 19.90 11.52
CA GLY A 147 -20.68 18.71 10.93
C GLY A 147 -21.40 17.86 11.96
N SER A 148 -22.49 17.22 11.51
CA SER A 148 -23.36 16.36 12.32
C SER A 148 -23.73 15.07 11.59
N THR A 149 -24.08 14.01 12.33
CA THR A 149 -24.77 12.83 11.81
C THR A 149 -26.08 12.62 12.54
N ASN A 150 -26.90 11.68 12.10
CA ASN A 150 -28.16 11.37 12.77
C ASN A 150 -28.00 10.94 14.23
N ASN A 151 -26.88 10.29 14.57
CA ASN A 151 -26.62 9.75 15.92
C ASN A 151 -25.56 10.56 16.69
N CYS A 152 -24.81 11.41 16.01
CA CYS A 152 -23.76 12.27 16.60
C CYS A 152 -24.00 13.72 16.19
N PRO A 153 -24.77 14.50 16.98
CA PRO A 153 -25.07 15.90 16.67
C PRO A 153 -23.84 16.82 16.63
N ILE A 154 -22.74 16.42 17.27
CA ILE A 154 -21.45 17.12 17.28
C ILE A 154 -20.39 16.18 16.72
N ALA A 155 -20.47 15.92 15.42
CA ALA A 155 -19.54 14.99 14.74
C ALA A 155 -18.27 15.67 14.22
N ALA A 156 -18.29 16.99 14.03
CA ALA A 156 -17.12 17.78 13.69
C ALA A 156 -17.22 19.19 14.29
N ILE A 157 -16.11 19.69 14.80
CA ILE A 157 -16.03 21.01 15.47
C ILE A 157 -14.86 21.82 14.95
N ALA A 158 -14.98 23.16 15.04
CA ALA A 158 -13.90 24.07 14.72
C ALA A 158 -13.87 25.28 15.65
N ASN A 159 -12.66 25.72 16.01
CA ASN A 159 -12.37 27.07 16.46
C ASN A 159 -11.40 27.69 15.45
N GLU A 160 -11.95 28.40 14.48
CA GLU A 160 -11.19 28.98 13.36
C GLU A 160 -10.12 29.97 13.84
N SER A 161 -10.43 30.75 14.88
CA SER A 161 -9.52 31.77 15.41
C SER A 161 -8.28 31.17 16.08
N LYS A 162 -8.44 30.01 16.72
CA LYS A 162 -7.34 29.28 17.36
C LYS A 162 -6.76 28.18 16.47
N LYS A 163 -7.36 27.94 15.30
CA LYS A 163 -7.02 26.85 14.38
C LYS A 163 -7.09 25.46 15.02
N LEU A 164 -8.11 25.24 15.85
CA LEU A 164 -8.37 23.97 16.51
C LEU A 164 -9.58 23.30 15.84
N TYR A 165 -9.41 22.06 15.40
CA TYR A 165 -10.41 21.29 14.70
C TYR A 165 -10.56 19.91 15.31
N GLY A 166 -11.74 19.35 15.23
CA GLY A 166 -11.97 17.99 15.70
C GLY A 166 -12.99 17.24 14.84
N LEU A 167 -12.71 15.97 14.58
CA LEU A 167 -13.53 15.04 13.81
C LEU A 167 -13.82 13.79 14.63
N GLN A 168 -15.09 13.41 14.77
CA GLN A 168 -15.46 12.15 15.42
C GLN A 168 -15.22 10.94 14.52
N PHE A 169 -15.22 11.14 13.22
CA PHE A 169 -14.94 10.12 12.21
C PHE A 169 -13.45 10.07 11.85
N HIS A 170 -13.09 9.03 11.11
CA HIS A 170 -11.73 8.76 10.67
C HIS A 170 -11.52 9.18 9.20
N PRO A 171 -10.95 10.36 8.91
CA PRO A 171 -10.69 10.81 7.55
C PRO A 171 -9.59 9.99 6.86
N GLU A 172 -8.70 9.36 7.64
CA GLU A 172 -7.55 8.60 7.15
C GLU A 172 -7.94 7.26 6.49
N VAL A 173 -9.13 6.72 6.78
CA VAL A 173 -9.55 5.42 6.23
C VAL A 173 -10.22 5.57 4.87
N ALA A 174 -10.00 4.62 3.97
CA ALA A 174 -10.51 4.64 2.60
C ALA A 174 -12.06 4.69 2.47
N HIS A 175 -12.77 4.35 3.55
CA HIS A 175 -14.23 4.38 3.57
C HIS A 175 -14.83 5.76 3.89
N SER A 176 -14.01 6.73 4.29
CA SER A 176 -14.41 8.13 4.46
C SER A 176 -14.27 8.86 3.13
N GLN A 177 -15.41 9.28 2.56
CA GLN A 177 -15.40 10.12 1.38
C GLN A 177 -14.70 11.45 1.70
N PHE A 178 -13.91 11.95 0.75
CA PHE A 178 -13.16 13.21 0.90
C PHE A 178 -12.17 13.24 2.08
N GLY A 179 -11.76 12.08 2.61
CA GLY A 179 -10.81 12.02 3.72
C GLY A 179 -9.46 12.67 3.37
N ASP A 180 -8.95 12.42 2.18
CA ASP A 180 -7.69 12.98 1.69
C ASP A 180 -7.80 14.52 1.48
N GLU A 181 -8.95 15.01 0.98
CA GLU A 181 -9.23 16.43 0.80
C GLU A 181 -9.38 17.17 2.15
N ILE A 182 -10.00 16.53 3.15
CA ILE A 182 -10.11 17.07 4.50
C ILE A 182 -8.71 17.22 5.12
N LEU A 183 -7.86 16.20 5.01
CA LEU A 183 -6.48 16.26 5.48
C LEU A 183 -5.67 17.30 4.69
N ALA A 184 -5.82 17.38 3.37
CA ALA A 184 -5.21 18.40 2.54
C ALA A 184 -5.62 19.82 2.96
N ASN A 185 -6.90 20.03 3.24
CA ASN A 185 -7.40 21.31 3.74
C ASN A 185 -6.79 21.68 5.10
N PHE A 186 -6.66 20.72 6.01
CA PHE A 186 -5.98 20.96 7.28
C PHE A 186 -4.51 21.35 7.07
N LEU A 187 -3.79 20.66 6.19
CA LEU A 187 -2.38 20.94 5.92
C LEU A 187 -2.16 22.27 5.19
N PHE A 188 -2.92 22.52 4.12
CA PHE A 188 -2.64 23.61 3.19
C PHE A 188 -3.48 24.87 3.47
N ASN A 189 -4.75 24.71 3.86
CA ASN A 189 -5.62 25.85 4.12
C ASN A 189 -5.52 26.36 5.57
N VAL A 190 -5.41 25.45 6.55
CA VAL A 190 -5.35 25.79 7.98
C VAL A 190 -3.91 26.00 8.43
N ALA A 191 -3.05 24.99 8.26
CA ALA A 191 -1.68 25.00 8.76
C ALA A 191 -0.69 25.74 7.85
N LYS A 192 -1.04 25.94 6.57
CA LYS A 192 -0.21 26.64 5.56
C LYS A 192 1.16 25.98 5.37
N ILE A 193 1.21 24.66 5.38
CA ILE A 193 2.44 23.88 5.18
C ILE A 193 2.70 23.75 3.68
N ASP A 194 3.94 23.95 3.25
CA ASP A 194 4.35 23.69 1.87
C ASP A 194 4.63 22.19 1.64
N PRO A 195 4.19 21.61 0.51
CA PRO A 195 4.39 20.17 0.21
C PRO A 195 5.82 19.93 -0.29
N THR A 196 6.77 19.83 0.63
CA THR A 196 8.22 19.71 0.32
C THR A 196 8.80 18.32 0.54
N TRP A 197 8.01 17.39 1.09
CA TRP A 197 8.41 16.00 1.32
C TRP A 197 8.35 15.20 0.00
N THR A 198 9.48 15.10 -0.69
CA THR A 198 9.61 14.35 -1.95
C THR A 198 10.78 13.38 -1.89
N PRO A 199 10.81 12.31 -2.69
CA PRO A 199 11.95 11.41 -2.75
C PRO A 199 13.27 12.14 -2.97
N LYS A 200 13.27 13.14 -3.85
CA LYS A 200 14.47 13.94 -4.16
C LYS A 200 14.94 14.76 -2.95
N SER A 201 14.04 15.50 -2.30
CA SER A 201 14.38 16.32 -1.13
C SER A 201 14.90 15.44 0.02
N TYR A 202 14.27 14.28 0.24
CA TYR A 202 14.74 13.32 1.22
C TYR A 202 16.18 12.83 0.94
N ILE A 203 16.46 12.44 -0.31
CA ILE A 203 17.79 11.98 -0.71
C ILE A 203 18.84 13.07 -0.43
N GLU A 204 18.55 14.32 -0.79
CA GLU A 204 19.49 15.44 -0.60
C GLU A 204 19.78 15.70 0.89
N GLU A 205 18.75 15.73 1.73
CA GLU A 205 18.89 15.93 3.18
C GLU A 205 19.61 14.74 3.84
N GLU A 206 19.25 13.52 3.47
CA GLU A 206 19.82 12.33 4.06
C GLU A 206 21.29 12.13 3.68
N ILE A 207 21.68 12.44 2.44
CA ILE A 207 23.09 12.48 2.02
C ILE A 207 23.89 13.45 2.90
N LYS A 208 23.34 14.63 3.18
CA LYS A 208 23.99 15.60 4.07
C LYS A 208 24.13 15.05 5.48
N ARG A 209 23.07 14.49 6.05
CA ARG A 209 23.04 13.88 7.39
C ARG A 209 24.06 12.75 7.51
N ILE A 210 24.12 11.86 6.52
CA ILE A 210 25.09 10.76 6.50
C ILE A 210 26.52 11.30 6.49
N LYS A 211 26.84 12.27 5.62
CA LYS A 211 28.16 12.89 5.56
C LYS A 211 28.60 13.51 6.88
N GLU A 212 27.71 14.25 7.53
CA GLU A 212 27.97 14.90 8.82
C GLU A 212 28.17 13.86 9.94
N THR A 213 27.37 12.78 9.93
CA THR A 213 27.42 11.74 10.94
C THR A 213 28.66 10.87 10.82
N VAL A 214 29.00 10.46 9.61
CA VAL A 214 30.09 9.51 9.33
C VAL A 214 31.45 10.21 9.30
N GLY A 215 31.52 11.43 8.76
CA GLY A 215 32.79 12.15 8.58
C GLY A 215 33.80 11.35 7.74
N THR A 216 34.97 11.05 8.31
CA THR A 216 36.03 10.25 7.65
C THR A 216 36.02 8.78 8.05
N GLN A 217 35.03 8.32 8.81
CA GLN A 217 34.93 6.96 9.34
C GLN A 217 34.37 5.97 8.29
N LYS A 218 34.58 4.69 8.54
CA LYS A 218 34.08 3.62 7.65
C LYS A 218 32.76 3.06 8.12
N VAL A 219 31.91 2.69 7.15
CA VAL A 219 30.60 2.09 7.35
C VAL A 219 30.60 0.68 6.78
N LEU A 220 30.14 -0.30 7.56
CA LEU A 220 29.83 -1.64 7.11
C LEU A 220 28.33 -1.77 6.89
N CYS A 221 27.91 -2.35 5.78
CA CYS A 221 26.50 -2.60 5.46
C CYS A 221 26.26 -4.08 5.16
N GLY A 222 25.39 -4.70 5.92
CA GLY A 222 24.90 -6.05 5.62
C GLY A 222 23.85 -6.00 4.50
N LEU A 223 24.14 -6.64 3.37
CA LEU A 223 23.18 -6.79 2.28
C LEU A 223 22.43 -8.10 2.41
N SER A 224 21.10 -8.03 2.39
CA SER A 224 20.23 -9.21 2.37
C SER A 224 19.69 -9.54 0.97
N GLY A 225 20.07 -8.77 -0.06
CA GLY A 225 19.47 -8.86 -1.41
C GLY A 225 18.06 -8.24 -1.48
N GLY A 226 17.48 -7.81 -0.35
CA GLY A 226 16.18 -7.15 -0.29
C GLY A 226 16.21 -5.67 -0.70
N VAL A 227 15.04 -5.11 -0.99
CA VAL A 227 14.87 -3.71 -1.40
C VAL A 227 15.50 -2.74 -0.39
N ASP A 228 15.22 -2.93 0.89
CA ASP A 228 15.58 -1.97 1.93
C ASP A 228 17.10 -1.86 2.13
N SER A 229 17.78 -2.99 2.26
CA SER A 229 19.24 -3.01 2.36
C SER A 229 19.91 -2.47 1.09
N SER A 230 19.30 -2.69 -0.08
CA SER A 230 19.79 -2.18 -1.35
C SER A 230 19.67 -0.67 -1.45
N VAL A 231 18.53 -0.10 -1.08
CA VAL A 231 18.31 1.35 -1.08
C VAL A 231 19.20 2.04 -0.05
N ALA A 232 19.33 1.46 1.15
CA ALA A 232 20.25 1.97 2.18
C ALA A 232 21.69 2.02 1.69
N ALA A 233 22.19 0.93 1.11
CA ALA A 233 23.56 0.84 0.60
C ALA A 233 23.84 1.87 -0.51
N VAL A 234 22.96 1.99 -1.51
CA VAL A 234 23.11 2.95 -2.61
C VAL A 234 23.05 4.39 -2.10
N LEU A 235 22.17 4.70 -1.17
CA LEU A 235 22.05 6.03 -0.56
C LEU A 235 23.31 6.40 0.24
N ILE A 236 23.83 5.48 1.05
CA ILE A 236 25.06 5.67 1.82
C ILE A 236 26.26 5.82 0.86
N HIS A 237 26.38 4.95 -0.15
CA HIS A 237 27.46 5.06 -1.14
C HIS A 237 27.44 6.40 -1.87
N ARG A 238 26.25 6.90 -2.22
CA ARG A 238 26.11 8.23 -2.83
C ARG A 238 26.58 9.36 -1.90
N ALA A 239 26.49 9.14 -0.58
CA ALA A 239 26.94 10.11 0.41
C ALA A 239 28.45 10.05 0.66
N ILE A 240 29.02 8.87 0.88
CA ILE A 240 30.39 8.71 1.40
C ILE A 240 31.33 7.87 0.50
N GLY A 241 30.85 7.39 -0.66
CA GLY A 241 31.66 6.67 -1.62
C GLY A 241 32.35 5.43 -1.03
N ASP A 242 33.67 5.33 -1.24
CA ASP A 242 34.51 4.17 -0.86
C ASP A 242 34.67 3.96 0.66
N GLN A 243 34.10 4.83 1.51
CA GLN A 243 34.04 4.59 2.96
C GLN A 243 33.01 3.52 3.31
N LEU A 244 32.13 3.15 2.38
CA LEU A 244 31.15 2.07 2.53
C LEU A 244 31.75 0.75 2.05
N GLU A 245 31.72 -0.26 2.90
CA GLU A 245 31.92 -1.68 2.55
C GLU A 245 30.61 -2.44 2.74
N CYS A 246 30.18 -3.18 1.73
CA CYS A 246 29.00 -4.04 1.81
C CYS A 246 29.42 -5.50 1.99
N MET A 247 28.69 -6.24 2.82
CA MET A 247 28.88 -7.67 3.01
C MET A 247 27.59 -8.41 2.68
N PHE A 248 27.65 -9.37 1.80
CA PHE A 248 26.57 -10.28 1.47
C PHE A 248 26.93 -11.69 1.93
N VAL A 249 26.10 -12.27 2.80
CA VAL A 249 26.29 -13.62 3.31
C VAL A 249 25.39 -14.58 2.55
N ASP A 250 25.99 -15.46 1.75
CA ASP A 250 25.30 -16.59 1.16
C ASP A 250 25.15 -17.70 2.20
N ASN A 251 23.95 -17.86 2.69
CA ASN A 251 23.61 -18.87 3.68
C ASN A 251 23.12 -20.20 3.08
N GLY A 252 23.12 -20.31 1.76
CA GLY A 252 22.62 -21.48 1.03
C GLY A 252 21.11 -21.62 1.00
N LEU A 253 20.35 -20.61 1.51
CA LEU A 253 18.89 -20.60 1.60
C LEU A 253 18.26 -19.55 0.69
N LEU A 254 19.05 -19.02 -0.24
CA LEU A 254 18.65 -17.98 -1.20
C LEU A 254 17.79 -18.55 -2.32
N ARG A 255 17.08 -17.68 -3.05
CA ARG A 255 16.48 -18.04 -4.33
C ARG A 255 17.54 -18.38 -5.37
N ALA A 256 17.12 -19.08 -6.41
CA ALA A 256 18.02 -19.35 -7.54
C ALA A 256 18.57 -18.05 -8.14
N ASN A 257 19.87 -18.01 -8.42
CA ASN A 257 20.61 -16.88 -9.01
C ASN A 257 20.61 -15.56 -8.20
N GLU A 258 20.08 -15.56 -6.97
CA GLU A 258 19.97 -14.32 -6.15
C GLU A 258 21.35 -13.73 -5.82
N ARG A 259 22.34 -14.58 -5.53
CA ARG A 259 23.73 -14.17 -5.29
C ARG A 259 24.34 -13.45 -6.49
N GLU A 260 24.25 -14.06 -7.67
CA GLU A 260 24.79 -13.52 -8.91
C GLU A 260 24.11 -12.20 -9.30
N GLU A 261 22.81 -12.10 -9.09
CA GLU A 261 22.05 -10.86 -9.33
C GLU A 261 22.50 -9.72 -8.40
N VAL A 262 22.69 -10.02 -7.11
CA VAL A 262 23.19 -9.04 -6.12
C VAL A 262 24.61 -8.60 -6.50
N GLU A 263 25.51 -9.53 -6.78
CA GLU A 263 26.88 -9.20 -7.18
C GLU A 263 26.92 -8.30 -8.42
N LYS A 264 26.17 -8.65 -9.45
CA LYS A 264 26.07 -7.87 -10.69
C LYS A 264 25.60 -6.44 -10.44
N VAL A 265 24.53 -6.28 -9.67
CA VAL A 265 23.96 -4.95 -9.44
C VAL A 265 24.89 -4.07 -8.62
N PHE A 266 25.44 -4.56 -7.53
CA PHE A 266 26.27 -3.73 -6.65
C PHE A 266 27.66 -3.46 -7.22
N ARG A 267 28.32 -4.47 -7.78
CA ARG A 267 29.66 -4.30 -8.37
C ARG A 267 29.64 -3.62 -9.73
N ASP A 268 28.74 -4.07 -10.62
CA ASP A 268 28.77 -3.62 -12.01
C ASP A 268 28.03 -2.31 -12.23
N ASN A 269 26.82 -2.15 -11.64
CA ASN A 269 25.99 -0.98 -11.87
C ASN A 269 26.39 0.19 -10.96
N PHE A 270 26.53 -0.07 -9.64
CA PHE A 270 26.77 0.99 -8.66
C PHE A 270 28.23 1.16 -8.25
N LYS A 271 29.13 0.24 -8.64
CA LYS A 271 30.56 0.27 -8.27
C LYS A 271 30.79 0.29 -6.75
N ILE A 272 29.91 -0.34 -5.99
CA ILE A 272 30.01 -0.44 -4.54
C ILE A 272 30.92 -1.60 -4.17
N SER A 273 31.81 -1.39 -3.20
CA SER A 273 32.65 -2.47 -2.65
C SER A 273 31.77 -3.52 -1.99
N LEU A 274 31.88 -4.77 -2.44
CA LEU A 274 31.05 -5.88 -1.98
C LEU A 274 31.92 -7.12 -1.69
N THR A 275 31.91 -7.52 -0.44
CA THR A 275 32.46 -8.81 0.01
C THR A 275 31.34 -9.84 0.06
N VAL A 276 31.50 -10.95 -0.66
CA VAL A 276 30.56 -12.09 -0.63
C VAL A 276 31.16 -13.20 0.18
N VAL A 277 30.42 -13.65 1.18
CA VAL A 277 30.82 -14.70 2.12
C VAL A 277 29.94 -15.93 1.91
N ASP A 278 30.53 -17.01 1.41
CA ASP A 278 29.83 -18.30 1.30
C ASP A 278 29.89 -19.05 2.62
N SER A 279 28.74 -19.16 3.28
CA SER A 279 28.57 -19.87 4.54
C SER A 279 27.51 -21.00 4.43
N SER A 280 27.15 -21.39 3.23
CA SER A 280 26.07 -22.33 2.94
C SER A 280 26.22 -23.64 3.71
N GLU A 281 27.40 -24.23 3.77
CA GLU A 281 27.65 -25.48 4.50
C GLU A 281 27.42 -25.32 6.02
N LEU A 282 27.83 -24.19 6.61
CA LEU A 282 27.64 -23.91 8.03
C LEU A 282 26.14 -23.89 8.38
N PHE A 283 25.34 -23.15 7.62
CA PHE A 283 23.91 -23.05 7.86
C PHE A 283 23.21 -24.39 7.66
N LEU A 284 23.49 -25.12 6.61
CA LEU A 284 22.90 -26.42 6.32
C LEU A 284 23.23 -27.46 7.41
N ASN A 285 24.46 -27.47 7.89
CA ASN A 285 24.88 -28.36 8.97
C ASN A 285 24.16 -28.06 10.29
N ARG A 286 23.93 -26.78 10.62
CA ARG A 286 23.21 -26.38 11.83
C ARG A 286 21.70 -26.63 11.75
N LEU A 287 21.13 -26.62 10.55
CA LEU A 287 19.71 -26.88 10.31
C LEU A 287 19.38 -28.38 10.18
N LYS A 288 20.37 -29.23 10.11
CA LYS A 288 20.17 -30.67 9.94
C LYS A 288 19.31 -31.26 11.06
N GLY A 289 18.17 -31.84 10.70
CA GLY A 289 17.20 -32.45 11.61
C GLY A 289 16.33 -31.44 12.40
N VAL A 290 16.39 -30.15 12.05
CA VAL A 290 15.56 -29.11 12.66
C VAL A 290 14.28 -28.95 11.84
N THR A 291 13.14 -29.28 12.44
CA THR A 291 11.81 -29.23 11.78
C THR A 291 10.92 -28.09 12.30
N ASP A 292 11.17 -27.62 13.52
CA ASP A 292 10.40 -26.54 14.14
C ASP A 292 10.75 -25.18 13.52
N PRO A 293 9.75 -24.39 13.02
CA PRO A 293 9.99 -23.13 12.34
C PRO A 293 10.70 -22.08 13.19
N GLU A 294 10.36 -21.99 14.48
CA GLU A 294 10.98 -21.01 15.37
C GLU A 294 12.43 -21.36 15.70
N GLN A 295 12.75 -22.65 15.81
CA GLN A 295 14.12 -23.10 15.94
C GLN A 295 14.93 -22.82 14.66
N LYS A 296 14.36 -23.05 13.47
CA LYS A 296 14.99 -22.69 12.21
C LYS A 296 15.35 -21.20 12.20
N ARG A 297 14.41 -20.32 12.54
CA ARG A 297 14.64 -18.86 12.58
C ARG A 297 15.75 -18.48 13.57
N LYS A 298 15.73 -19.01 14.78
CA LYS A 298 16.74 -18.73 15.80
C LYS A 298 18.14 -19.19 15.39
N ILE A 299 18.26 -20.38 14.83
CA ILE A 299 19.55 -20.91 14.35
C ILE A 299 20.09 -20.06 13.20
N ILE A 300 19.25 -19.71 12.22
CA ILE A 300 19.65 -18.89 11.08
C ILE A 300 20.07 -17.51 11.55
N GLY A 301 19.29 -16.85 12.40
CA GLY A 301 19.63 -15.53 12.94
C GLY A 301 20.96 -15.54 13.71
N ALA A 302 21.14 -16.47 14.64
CA ALA A 302 22.38 -16.60 15.41
C ALA A 302 23.59 -16.89 14.51
N SER A 303 23.42 -17.78 13.54
CA SER A 303 24.50 -18.13 12.58
C SER A 303 24.89 -16.93 11.71
N PHE A 304 23.89 -16.14 11.27
CA PHE A 304 24.14 -14.95 10.48
C PHE A 304 24.97 -13.91 11.25
N ILE A 305 24.61 -13.65 12.51
CA ILE A 305 25.34 -12.72 13.39
C ILE A 305 26.78 -13.19 13.58
N GLU A 306 26.98 -14.47 13.88
CA GLU A 306 28.31 -15.04 14.09
C GLU A 306 29.21 -14.90 12.85
N VAL A 307 28.69 -15.27 11.68
CA VAL A 307 29.42 -15.14 10.40
C VAL A 307 29.75 -13.67 10.12
N PHE A 308 28.76 -12.80 10.30
CA PHE A 308 28.93 -11.37 10.09
C PHE A 308 30.01 -10.77 11.00
N GLU A 309 30.04 -11.15 12.29
CA GLU A 309 31.07 -10.74 13.24
C GLU A 309 32.48 -11.24 12.87
N GLN A 310 32.57 -12.50 12.48
CA GLN A 310 33.88 -13.10 12.12
C GLN A 310 34.45 -12.47 10.86
N GLU A 311 33.64 -12.26 9.84
CA GLU A 311 34.08 -11.72 8.57
C GLU A 311 34.31 -10.21 8.63
N SER A 312 33.52 -9.44 9.39
CA SER A 312 33.73 -8.01 9.57
C SER A 312 35.10 -7.70 10.19
N LYS A 313 35.58 -8.53 11.12
CA LYS A 313 36.92 -8.38 11.72
C LYS A 313 38.06 -8.56 10.71
N LYS A 314 37.85 -9.34 9.64
CA LYS A 314 38.86 -9.54 8.58
C LYS A 314 38.92 -8.36 7.62
N LEU A 315 37.82 -7.62 7.45
CA LEU A 315 37.70 -6.48 6.55
C LEU A 315 38.30 -5.17 7.13
N GLY A 316 38.57 -5.14 8.43
CA GLY A 316 39.17 -4.01 9.11
C GLY A 316 38.28 -3.41 10.21
N GLU A 317 38.63 -2.20 10.63
CA GLU A 317 37.88 -1.49 11.66
C GLU A 317 36.77 -0.62 11.04
N PHE A 318 35.56 -0.83 11.50
CA PHE A 318 34.40 -0.03 11.15
C PHE A 318 33.83 0.64 12.40
N GLN A 319 33.36 1.86 12.28
CA GLN A 319 32.73 2.58 13.37
C GLN A 319 31.22 2.54 13.29
N PHE A 320 30.69 2.34 12.07
CA PHE A 320 29.26 2.29 11.83
C PHE A 320 28.81 0.98 11.20
N LEU A 321 27.63 0.52 11.62
CA LEU A 321 26.89 -0.55 10.97
C LEU A 321 25.62 0.05 10.35
N ALA A 322 25.48 -0.07 9.03
CA ALA A 322 24.30 0.36 8.31
C ALA A 322 23.21 -0.71 8.33
N GLN A 323 21.99 -0.30 8.61
CA GLN A 323 20.79 -1.15 8.58
C GLN A 323 19.66 -0.52 7.79
N GLY A 324 18.88 -1.35 7.10
CA GLY A 324 17.69 -0.95 6.35
C GLY A 324 16.43 -0.95 7.20
N THR A 325 16.49 -0.56 8.48
CA THR A 325 15.35 -0.45 9.38
C THR A 325 14.34 0.54 8.82
N LEU A 326 13.06 0.20 8.85
CA LEU A 326 11.95 1.02 8.37
C LEU A 326 11.14 1.60 9.52
N TYR A 327 10.34 2.62 9.22
CA TYR A 327 9.49 3.29 10.21
C TYR A 327 8.50 2.35 10.93
N PRO A 328 7.78 1.45 10.23
CA PRO A 328 6.94 0.45 10.90
C PRO A 328 7.70 -0.43 11.89
N ASP A 329 8.94 -0.83 11.58
CA ASP A 329 9.77 -1.65 12.47
C ASP A 329 10.08 -0.92 13.80
N VAL A 330 10.28 0.41 13.72
CA VAL A 330 10.54 1.26 14.89
C VAL A 330 9.31 1.40 15.76
N ILE A 331 8.14 1.63 15.17
CA ILE A 331 6.88 1.82 15.90
C ILE A 331 6.43 0.51 16.56
N GLU A 332 6.52 -0.60 15.84
CA GLU A 332 6.14 -1.92 16.36
C GLU A 332 7.06 -2.37 17.51
N SER A 333 8.31 -1.88 17.58
CA SER A 333 9.24 -2.16 18.68
C SER A 333 8.99 -1.32 19.94
N GLN A 334 8.27 -0.20 19.81
CA GLN A 334 7.91 0.71 20.90
C GLN A 334 6.42 0.58 21.20
N SER A 335 5.99 -0.52 21.86
CA SER A 335 4.57 -0.68 22.23
C SER A 335 4.13 0.47 23.16
N PRO A 336 3.13 1.29 22.79
CA PRO A 336 2.70 2.45 23.58
C PRO A 336 1.91 2.08 24.84
N ILE A 337 1.40 0.86 24.92
CA ILE A 337 0.59 0.37 26.04
C ILE A 337 1.31 -0.81 26.66
N GLY A 338 1.80 -0.65 27.88
CA GLY A 338 2.44 -1.68 28.72
C GLY A 338 1.51 -2.86 29.07
N GLY A 339 0.88 -3.47 28.07
CA GLY A 339 0.15 -4.73 28.15
C GLY A 339 0.96 -5.82 27.47
N PRO A 340 0.69 -7.12 27.75
CA PRO A 340 1.36 -8.22 27.09
C PRO A 340 0.80 -8.41 25.66
N SER A 341 0.89 -7.41 24.81
CA SER A 341 0.86 -7.66 23.38
C SER A 341 2.16 -8.40 23.11
N GLN A 342 2.04 -9.69 22.84
CA GLN A 342 3.16 -10.50 22.37
C GLN A 342 3.86 -9.73 21.27
N VAL A 343 5.16 -9.50 21.43
CA VAL A 343 6.04 -8.95 20.41
C VAL A 343 5.86 -9.81 19.16
N ILE A 344 5.03 -9.32 18.23
CA ILE A 344 4.60 -10.10 17.04
C ILE A 344 5.76 -10.27 16.05
N LYS A 345 6.84 -9.50 16.21
CA LYS A 345 8.03 -9.61 15.36
C LYS A 345 9.32 -9.51 16.18
N SER A 346 9.82 -10.67 16.62
CA SER A 346 11.20 -10.81 17.11
C SER A 346 12.26 -10.85 15.99
N HIS A 347 11.90 -10.52 14.73
CA HIS A 347 12.67 -10.90 13.54
C HIS A 347 13.32 -9.74 12.79
N HIS A 348 13.00 -8.50 13.10
CA HIS A 348 13.73 -7.36 12.62
C HIS A 348 14.70 -6.90 13.70
N ASN A 349 15.99 -6.87 13.40
CA ASN A 349 17.15 -6.60 14.27
C ASN A 349 17.12 -5.25 15.04
N VAL A 350 15.97 -4.77 15.45
CA VAL A 350 15.84 -3.65 16.40
C VAL A 350 16.05 -4.21 17.81
N GLY A 351 17.31 -4.31 18.22
CA GLY A 351 17.69 -4.83 19.56
C GLY A 351 18.38 -6.20 19.58
N GLY A 352 18.63 -6.84 18.44
CA GLY A 352 19.24 -8.18 18.36
C GLY A 352 20.75 -8.22 18.09
N LEU A 353 21.42 -7.06 18.02
CA LEU A 353 22.89 -7.05 17.94
C LEU A 353 23.45 -7.37 19.31
N PRO A 354 24.51 -8.23 19.41
CA PRO A 354 25.20 -8.50 20.66
C PRO A 354 25.67 -7.20 21.30
N GLU A 355 25.48 -7.06 22.61
CA GLU A 355 25.93 -5.88 23.40
C GLU A 355 27.44 -5.61 23.28
N ASN A 356 28.20 -6.56 22.77
CA ASN A 356 29.64 -6.49 22.57
C ASN A 356 30.08 -5.89 21.24
N MET A 357 29.15 -5.54 20.33
CA MET A 357 29.47 -4.85 19.07
C MET A 357 29.56 -3.33 19.31
N ASN A 358 30.77 -2.79 19.25
CA ASN A 358 31.04 -1.35 19.40
C ASN A 358 30.68 -0.51 18.17
N PHE A 359 29.72 -0.91 17.36
CA PHE A 359 29.26 -0.13 16.20
C PHE A 359 28.20 0.88 16.58
N LYS A 360 28.28 2.08 15.97
CA LYS A 360 27.16 3.01 15.94
C LYS A 360 26.24 2.62 14.80
N LEU A 361 24.92 2.63 15.03
CA LEU A 361 23.95 2.33 13.98
C LEU A 361 23.82 3.52 13.02
N LEU A 362 23.75 3.23 11.73
CA LEU A 362 23.42 4.16 10.65
C LEU A 362 22.17 3.63 9.93
N GLU A 363 21.03 4.25 10.18
CA GLU A 363 19.71 3.79 9.70
C GLU A 363 19.09 4.84 8.78
N PRO A 364 19.50 4.90 7.50
CA PRO A 364 19.06 5.97 6.59
C PRO A 364 17.62 5.85 6.15
N LEU A 365 16.93 4.76 6.45
CA LEU A 365 15.53 4.53 6.04
C LEU A 365 14.56 4.49 7.23
N ARG A 366 15.05 4.80 8.44
CA ARG A 366 14.32 4.63 9.69
C ARG A 366 12.99 5.39 9.76
N GLU A 367 12.87 6.46 9.00
CA GLU A 367 11.69 7.32 8.97
C GLU A 367 10.76 7.03 7.80
N LEU A 368 11.04 6.01 6.99
CA LEU A 368 10.33 5.73 5.75
C LEU A 368 9.42 4.51 5.84
N PHE A 369 8.27 4.60 5.16
CA PHE A 369 7.46 3.43 4.84
C PHE A 369 8.02 2.67 3.63
N LYS A 370 7.61 1.41 3.47
CA LYS A 370 8.10 0.53 2.40
C LYS A 370 7.88 1.06 0.99
N ASP A 371 6.76 1.70 0.75
CA ASP A 371 6.42 2.31 -0.54
C ASP A 371 7.26 3.56 -0.82
N GLU A 372 7.57 4.37 0.22
CA GLU A 372 8.49 5.50 0.12
C GLU A 372 9.92 5.04 -0.21
N VAL A 373 10.38 3.96 0.43
CA VAL A 373 11.69 3.35 0.12
C VAL A 373 11.78 2.94 -1.34
N ARG A 374 10.72 2.33 -1.89
CA ARG A 374 10.68 1.98 -3.32
C ARG A 374 10.71 3.21 -4.24
N LYS A 375 9.99 4.29 -3.88
CA LYS A 375 10.05 5.57 -4.62
C LYS A 375 11.46 6.16 -4.61
N ILE A 376 12.10 6.19 -3.44
CA ILE A 376 13.48 6.65 -3.27
C ILE A 376 14.46 5.76 -4.06
N GLY A 377 14.28 4.45 -4.03
CA GLY A 377 15.10 3.52 -4.82
C GLY A 377 15.04 3.79 -6.32
N ARG A 378 13.85 4.10 -6.86
CA ARG A 378 13.70 4.51 -8.28
C ARG A 378 14.42 5.82 -8.59
N GLU A 379 14.29 6.81 -7.71
CA GLU A 379 14.98 8.10 -7.85
C GLU A 379 16.51 7.95 -7.74
N LEU A 380 16.98 6.98 -6.97
CA LEU A 380 18.39 6.60 -6.90
C LEU A 380 18.89 5.83 -8.14
N GLY A 381 17.99 5.44 -9.05
CA GLY A 381 18.32 4.69 -10.26
C GLY A 381 18.48 3.18 -10.05
N ILE A 382 17.95 2.63 -8.95
CA ILE A 382 17.94 1.19 -8.73
C ILE A 382 16.89 0.57 -9.66
N THR A 383 17.26 -0.52 -10.34
CA THR A 383 16.42 -1.16 -11.36
C THR A 383 15.18 -1.84 -10.76
N GLU A 384 14.11 -1.98 -11.57
CA GLU A 384 12.87 -2.65 -11.14
C GLU A 384 13.09 -4.13 -10.79
N GLU A 385 14.15 -4.77 -11.29
CA GLU A 385 14.53 -6.12 -10.87
C GLU A 385 14.83 -6.24 -9.37
N ILE A 386 15.26 -5.15 -8.73
CA ILE A 386 15.45 -5.09 -7.27
C ILE A 386 14.25 -4.43 -6.60
N ILE A 387 13.85 -3.23 -7.05
CA ILE A 387 12.78 -2.44 -6.40
C ILE A 387 11.43 -3.14 -6.46
N GLY A 388 11.16 -3.84 -7.57
CA GLY A 388 9.92 -4.61 -7.79
C GLY A 388 9.93 -6.01 -7.19
N ARG A 389 11.00 -6.44 -6.50
CA ARG A 389 11.04 -7.79 -5.90
C ARG A 389 9.93 -7.99 -4.88
N HIS A 390 9.32 -9.18 -4.96
CA HIS A 390 8.43 -9.64 -3.91
C HIS A 390 9.19 -9.77 -2.59
N PRO A 391 8.53 -9.54 -1.45
CA PRO A 391 9.14 -9.77 -0.14
C PRO A 391 9.72 -11.17 -0.04
N PHE A 392 10.91 -11.28 0.55
CA PHE A 392 11.56 -12.56 0.80
C PHE A 392 11.96 -12.60 2.29
N PRO A 393 11.61 -13.66 3.00
CA PRO A 393 11.82 -13.73 4.43
C PRO A 393 13.31 -13.84 4.79
N GLY A 394 13.72 -13.25 5.92
CA GLY A 394 15.11 -13.34 6.40
C GLY A 394 15.66 -14.76 6.54
N PRO A 395 14.88 -15.77 7.03
CA PRO A 395 15.30 -17.16 7.04
C PRO A 395 15.39 -17.83 5.67
N GLY A 396 15.09 -17.13 4.60
CA GLY A 396 15.16 -17.64 3.24
C GLY A 396 14.21 -18.80 2.96
N LEU A 397 14.64 -19.72 2.12
CA LEU A 397 13.84 -20.91 1.74
C LEU A 397 13.63 -21.90 2.88
N ALA A 398 14.34 -21.79 4.00
CA ALA A 398 14.20 -22.73 5.09
C ALA A 398 12.79 -22.81 5.68
N ILE A 399 12.06 -21.67 5.73
CA ILE A 399 10.66 -21.60 6.21
C ILE A 399 9.62 -21.88 5.12
N ARG A 400 10.07 -22.19 3.93
CA ARG A 400 9.24 -22.67 2.81
C ARG A 400 9.45 -24.16 2.51
N ILE A 401 10.26 -24.82 3.33
CA ILE A 401 10.44 -26.27 3.38
C ILE A 401 9.84 -26.77 4.67
N ILE A 402 8.67 -27.37 4.61
CA ILE A 402 8.04 -27.97 5.79
C ILE A 402 8.89 -29.17 6.22
N GLY A 403 9.22 -29.23 7.51
CA GLY A 403 10.07 -30.28 8.07
C GLY A 403 11.57 -30.00 7.93
N ASP A 404 12.38 -31.06 7.81
CA ASP A 404 13.84 -31.01 7.75
C ASP A 404 14.36 -30.33 6.47
N VAL A 405 15.37 -29.46 6.63
CA VAL A 405 15.98 -28.70 5.54
C VAL A 405 17.21 -29.46 5.02
N THR A 406 17.19 -29.86 3.74
CA THR A 406 18.31 -30.52 3.09
C THR A 406 18.68 -29.80 1.79
N LYS A 407 19.91 -29.98 1.33
CA LYS A 407 20.38 -29.41 0.07
C LYS A 407 19.49 -29.82 -1.12
N GLU A 408 19.07 -31.07 -1.18
CA GLU A 408 18.19 -31.59 -2.25
C GLU A 408 16.81 -30.90 -2.22
N LYS A 409 16.23 -30.71 -1.02
CA LYS A 409 14.94 -30.01 -0.87
C LYS A 409 15.05 -28.54 -1.28
N ILE A 410 16.18 -27.87 -0.94
CA ILE A 410 16.44 -26.49 -1.35
C ILE A 410 16.53 -26.40 -2.87
N GLU A 411 17.34 -27.26 -3.52
CA GLU A 411 17.47 -27.27 -4.98
C GLU A 411 16.13 -27.56 -5.68
N THR A 412 15.33 -28.46 -5.13
CA THR A 412 13.98 -28.75 -5.62
C THR A 412 13.08 -27.52 -5.52
N LEU A 413 13.08 -26.85 -4.36
CA LEU A 413 12.26 -25.67 -4.13
C LEU A 413 12.73 -24.47 -4.98
N GLN A 414 14.05 -24.25 -5.11
CA GLN A 414 14.62 -23.23 -5.98
C GLN A 414 14.15 -23.34 -7.43
N LYS A 415 14.19 -24.57 -7.98
CA LYS A 415 13.73 -24.83 -9.35
C LYS A 415 12.23 -24.56 -9.51
N ALA A 416 11.42 -25.02 -8.57
CA ALA A 416 9.98 -24.82 -8.61
C ALA A 416 9.61 -23.34 -8.46
N ASP A 417 10.24 -22.63 -7.51
CA ASP A 417 10.02 -21.20 -7.28
C ASP A 417 10.44 -20.38 -8.50
N GLN A 418 11.59 -20.72 -9.13
CA GLN A 418 12.05 -20.08 -10.36
C GLN A 418 11.04 -20.22 -11.50
N ILE A 419 10.50 -21.43 -11.73
CA ILE A 419 9.47 -21.67 -12.76
C ILE A 419 8.25 -20.81 -12.47
N PHE A 420 7.76 -20.79 -11.23
CA PHE A 420 6.57 -20.03 -10.87
C PHE A 420 6.77 -18.52 -11.05
N ILE A 421 7.89 -17.97 -10.58
CA ILE A 421 8.22 -16.56 -10.69
C ILE A 421 8.45 -16.14 -12.15
N ASP A 422 9.16 -16.94 -12.94
CA ASP A 422 9.41 -16.65 -14.35
C ASP A 422 8.13 -16.65 -15.17
N GLU A 423 7.24 -17.60 -14.91
CA GLU A 423 5.94 -17.62 -15.57
C GLU A 423 5.07 -16.42 -15.16
N LEU A 424 5.07 -16.01 -13.89
CA LEU A 424 4.39 -14.78 -13.46
C LEU A 424 4.93 -13.54 -14.19
N LYS A 425 6.25 -13.45 -14.40
CA LYS A 425 6.88 -12.33 -15.13
C LYS A 425 6.56 -12.37 -16.63
N ASN A 426 6.50 -13.54 -17.21
CA ASN A 426 6.32 -13.74 -18.64
C ASN A 426 4.87 -13.81 -19.08
N TRP A 427 3.94 -14.09 -18.15
CA TRP A 427 2.53 -14.21 -18.47
C TRP A 427 1.97 -12.85 -18.90
N LYS A 428 1.64 -12.79 -20.20
CA LYS A 428 0.92 -11.64 -20.77
C LYS A 428 -0.55 -11.98 -20.75
N LEU A 429 -1.34 -11.12 -20.12
CA LEU A 429 -2.79 -11.23 -20.12
C LEU A 429 -3.30 -11.23 -21.56
N GLN A 430 -3.99 -12.29 -21.96
CA GLN A 430 -4.58 -12.41 -23.30
C GLN A 430 -6.09 -12.20 -23.22
N PRO A 431 -6.67 -11.37 -24.12
CA PRO A 431 -8.06 -10.91 -24.05
C PRO A 431 -9.13 -12.01 -24.06
N GLU A 432 -8.84 -13.15 -24.66
CA GLU A 432 -9.90 -14.09 -25.04
C GLU A 432 -10.14 -15.22 -24.05
N ASN A 433 -9.28 -15.40 -23.05
CA ASN A 433 -9.29 -16.59 -22.21
C ASN A 433 -9.00 -16.38 -20.71
N ASP A 434 -8.68 -15.17 -20.28
CA ASP A 434 -8.19 -14.93 -18.92
C ASP A 434 -9.13 -13.99 -18.14
N THR A 435 -9.98 -14.57 -17.30
CA THR A 435 -10.63 -13.82 -16.21
C THR A 435 -9.58 -13.48 -15.16
N ALA A 436 -8.77 -12.46 -15.44
CA ALA A 436 -7.61 -12.18 -14.60
C ALA A 436 -7.97 -11.56 -13.26
N PHE A 437 -9.01 -10.71 -13.20
CA PHE A 437 -9.45 -10.07 -11.96
C PHE A 437 -10.94 -9.77 -12.00
N LEU A 438 -11.63 -10.05 -10.91
CA LEU A 438 -12.94 -9.53 -10.62
C LEU A 438 -12.80 -8.52 -9.49
N VAL A 439 -12.88 -7.23 -9.82
CA VAL A 439 -13.03 -6.17 -8.81
C VAL A 439 -14.52 -6.00 -8.57
N GLU A 440 -14.96 -6.19 -7.35
CA GLU A 440 -16.35 -5.97 -6.96
C GLU A 440 -16.45 -4.72 -6.10
N THR A 441 -17.33 -3.80 -6.49
CA THR A 441 -17.75 -2.68 -5.66
C THR A 441 -19.27 -2.71 -5.53
N ASP A 442 -19.79 -2.50 -4.35
CA ASP A 442 -21.22 -2.44 -4.10
C ASP A 442 -21.59 -1.14 -3.37
N GLU A 443 -22.16 -0.22 -4.12
CA GLU A 443 -22.70 1.07 -3.65
C GLU A 443 -24.22 1.11 -3.84
N THR A 444 -24.90 -0.03 -3.81
CA THR A 444 -26.34 -0.12 -4.01
C THR A 444 -27.11 0.38 -2.79
N ASN A 445 -28.33 0.84 -3.04
CA ASN A 445 -29.29 1.11 -1.96
C ASN A 445 -30.08 -0.19 -1.66
N PRO A 446 -29.94 -0.77 -0.46
CA PRO A 446 -30.60 -2.03 -0.10
C PRO A 446 -32.14 -1.95 -0.10
N ASP A 447 -32.69 -0.74 0.02
CA ASP A 447 -34.14 -0.53 0.02
C ASP A 447 -34.75 -0.55 -1.40
N ILE A 448 -33.92 -0.60 -2.44
CA ILE A 448 -34.32 -0.62 -3.84
C ILE A 448 -34.18 -2.02 -4.40
N THR A 449 -35.29 -2.63 -4.79
CA THR A 449 -35.33 -3.99 -5.38
C THR A 449 -35.21 -4.02 -6.91
N ASN A 450 -35.30 -2.86 -7.58
CA ASN A 450 -35.17 -2.77 -9.03
C ASN A 450 -33.71 -2.73 -9.44
N ASN A 451 -33.19 -3.82 -10.01
CA ASN A 451 -31.81 -3.96 -10.47
C ASN A 451 -31.73 -3.90 -12.00
N ASP A 452 -30.89 -3.02 -12.52
CA ASP A 452 -30.55 -2.90 -13.94
C ASP A 452 -29.17 -3.54 -14.20
N TYR A 453 -29.15 -4.70 -14.84
CA TYR A 453 -27.93 -5.44 -15.16
C TYR A 453 -27.43 -5.07 -16.55
N ARG A 454 -26.13 -4.73 -16.67
CA ARG A 454 -25.52 -4.37 -17.95
C ARG A 454 -24.17 -5.02 -18.15
N GLU A 455 -23.90 -5.50 -19.37
CA GLU A 455 -22.57 -5.83 -19.86
C GLU A 455 -22.04 -4.65 -20.65
N THR A 456 -20.84 -4.20 -20.32
CA THR A 456 -20.19 -3.03 -20.93
C THR A 456 -18.72 -3.30 -21.19
N ALA A 457 -18.11 -2.49 -22.06
CA ALA A 457 -16.67 -2.46 -22.23
C ALA A 457 -16.18 -1.00 -22.06
N HIS A 458 -15.06 -0.79 -21.36
CA HIS A 458 -14.49 0.52 -21.13
C HIS A 458 -12.99 0.52 -21.39
N ALA A 459 -12.45 1.65 -21.84
CA ALA A 459 -11.03 1.83 -22.10
C ALA A 459 -10.42 2.93 -21.26
N ILE A 460 -9.25 2.67 -20.71
CA ILE A 460 -8.30 3.69 -20.26
C ILE A 460 -7.40 3.99 -21.45
N ILE A 461 -7.58 5.15 -22.07
CA ILE A 461 -6.83 5.56 -23.27
C ILE A 461 -5.69 6.48 -22.85
N TYR A 462 -4.48 6.11 -23.19
CA TYR A 462 -3.27 6.84 -22.85
C TYR A 462 -2.49 7.27 -24.09
N ASN A 463 -2.14 8.55 -24.16
CA ASN A 463 -1.23 9.08 -25.15
C ASN A 463 0.16 9.27 -24.54
N ARG A 464 1.14 8.52 -25.05
CA ARG A 464 2.50 8.52 -24.57
C ARG A 464 3.24 9.83 -24.83
N SER A 465 3.00 10.43 -25.99
CA SER A 465 3.67 11.68 -26.39
C SER A 465 3.20 12.87 -25.57
N LEU A 466 1.91 12.90 -25.19
CA LEU A 466 1.33 13.94 -24.34
C LEU A 466 1.49 13.65 -22.84
N ASN A 467 1.76 12.40 -22.48
CA ASN A 467 1.71 11.89 -21.09
C ASN A 467 0.34 12.16 -20.41
N LYS A 468 -0.76 11.97 -21.15
CA LYS A 468 -2.12 12.26 -20.71
C LYS A 468 -3.08 11.12 -21.01
N TYR A 469 -4.22 11.15 -20.33
CA TYR A 469 -5.32 10.20 -20.51
C TYR A 469 -6.51 10.90 -21.16
N LEU A 470 -7.22 10.18 -22.04
CA LEU A 470 -8.44 10.66 -22.69
C LEU A 470 -9.65 10.28 -21.84
N VAL A 471 -10.50 11.25 -21.59
CA VAL A 471 -11.77 11.10 -20.88
C VAL A 471 -12.89 11.78 -21.62
N ILE A 472 -14.12 11.37 -21.34
CA ILE A 472 -15.34 11.99 -21.83
C ILE A 472 -15.90 12.92 -20.76
N LYS A 473 -16.18 14.15 -21.13
CA LYS A 473 -16.88 15.13 -20.30
C LYS A 473 -18.29 15.30 -20.79
N ASN A 474 -19.28 15.02 -19.94
CA ASN A 474 -20.67 15.27 -20.25
C ASN A 474 -21.18 16.54 -19.56
N PRO A 475 -21.46 17.62 -20.29
CA PRO A 475 -21.90 18.89 -19.71
C PRO A 475 -23.34 18.88 -19.19
N THR A 476 -24.17 17.89 -19.58
CA THR A 476 -25.63 17.89 -19.35
C THR A 476 -26.12 16.88 -18.32
N HIS A 477 -25.35 15.84 -17.99
CA HIS A 477 -25.79 14.81 -17.04
C HIS A 477 -25.44 15.16 -15.59
N SER A 478 -26.44 15.64 -14.87
CA SER A 478 -26.36 15.93 -13.43
C SER A 478 -26.44 14.68 -12.53
N CYS A 479 -26.36 13.49 -13.10
CA CYS A 479 -26.70 12.23 -12.41
C CYS A 479 -25.53 11.52 -11.78
N SER A 480 -24.28 11.88 -12.10
CA SER A 480 -23.11 11.30 -11.48
C SER A 480 -22.36 12.34 -10.67
N GLN A 481 -21.75 11.86 -9.60
CA GLN A 481 -20.86 12.66 -8.74
C GLN A 481 -19.53 13.01 -9.45
N HIS A 482 -19.34 12.57 -10.71
CA HIS A 482 -18.09 12.65 -11.45
C HIS A 482 -18.28 13.43 -12.76
N ASP A 483 -17.39 14.38 -13.03
CA ASP A 483 -17.42 15.22 -14.22
C ASP A 483 -16.86 14.51 -15.48
N TYR A 484 -16.18 13.37 -15.29
CA TYR A 484 -15.50 12.63 -16.36
C TYR A 484 -15.80 11.14 -16.32
N TYR A 485 -15.82 10.54 -17.51
CA TYR A 485 -16.02 9.10 -17.70
C TYR A 485 -14.89 8.50 -18.54
N LEU A 486 -14.67 7.20 -18.37
CA LEU A 486 -13.89 6.46 -19.35
C LEU A 486 -14.67 6.28 -20.63
N VAL A 487 -13.95 6.26 -21.75
CA VAL A 487 -14.51 5.88 -23.03
C VAL A 487 -15.07 4.47 -22.96
N GLY A 488 -16.30 4.26 -23.38
CA GLY A 488 -16.88 2.93 -23.42
C GLY A 488 -18.40 2.92 -23.30
N GLY A 489 -18.98 1.79 -23.63
CA GLY A 489 -20.42 1.65 -23.67
C GLY A 489 -20.94 0.24 -23.54
N LYS A 490 -22.21 0.08 -23.86
CA LYS A 490 -22.92 -1.19 -23.80
C LYS A 490 -22.52 -2.07 -24.97
N LYS A 491 -22.23 -3.33 -24.66
CA LYS A 491 -22.00 -4.35 -25.67
C LYS A 491 -23.26 -4.60 -26.51
N GLU A 492 -23.13 -4.53 -27.81
CA GLU A 492 -24.21 -4.89 -28.74
C GLU A 492 -24.30 -6.40 -28.92
N GLN A 493 -25.44 -6.84 -29.49
CA GLN A 493 -25.67 -8.25 -29.76
C GLN A 493 -24.65 -8.71 -30.81
N ASP A 494 -23.97 -9.83 -30.53
CA ASP A 494 -22.92 -10.44 -31.36
C ASP A 494 -21.55 -9.73 -31.39
N GLU A 495 -21.34 -8.65 -30.63
CA GLU A 495 -20.02 -8.05 -30.46
C GLU A 495 -19.17 -8.78 -29.40
N THR A 496 -17.89 -8.90 -29.66
CA THR A 496 -16.92 -9.16 -28.60
C THR A 496 -16.64 -7.89 -27.78
N PRO A 497 -16.24 -7.99 -26.51
CA PRO A 497 -15.88 -6.81 -25.72
C PRO A 497 -14.81 -5.92 -26.37
N LYS A 498 -13.89 -6.51 -27.15
CA LYS A 498 -12.87 -5.78 -27.89
C LYS A 498 -13.42 -5.03 -29.08
N GLU A 499 -14.40 -5.59 -29.78
CA GLU A 499 -15.09 -4.90 -30.88
C GLU A 499 -15.93 -3.75 -30.35
N THR A 500 -16.65 -3.98 -29.25
CA THR A 500 -17.37 -2.91 -28.52
C THR A 500 -16.44 -1.74 -28.21
N ILE A 501 -15.29 -1.97 -27.60
CA ILE A 501 -14.43 -0.85 -27.19
C ILE A 501 -13.79 -0.14 -28.39
N ILE A 502 -13.48 -0.81 -29.47
CA ILE A 502 -12.97 -0.18 -30.70
C ILE A 502 -14.04 0.71 -31.32
N ARG A 503 -15.31 0.27 -31.34
CA ARG A 503 -16.45 1.07 -31.82
C ARG A 503 -16.66 2.29 -30.95
N GLU A 504 -16.76 2.13 -29.63
CA GLU A 504 -16.98 3.22 -28.66
C GLU A 504 -15.85 4.26 -28.72
N ILE A 505 -14.58 3.82 -28.84
CA ILE A 505 -13.45 4.74 -29.01
C ILE A 505 -13.65 5.63 -30.26
N PHE A 506 -14.04 5.04 -31.37
CA PHE A 506 -14.27 5.80 -32.58
C PHE A 506 -15.49 6.75 -32.46
N GLU A 507 -16.59 6.26 -31.91
CA GLU A 507 -17.84 7.01 -31.74
C GLU A 507 -17.69 8.21 -30.81
N GLU A 508 -17.00 8.01 -29.66
CA GLU A 508 -16.89 9.05 -28.61
C GLU A 508 -15.67 9.96 -28.77
N THR A 509 -14.64 9.55 -29.52
CA THR A 509 -13.38 10.30 -29.59
C THR A 509 -12.89 10.59 -31.00
N GLY A 510 -13.45 9.97 -32.02
CA GLY A 510 -13.00 10.05 -33.40
C GLY A 510 -11.66 9.32 -33.65
N ILE A 511 -11.07 8.68 -32.70
CA ILE A 511 -9.81 7.92 -32.86
C ILE A 511 -10.09 6.65 -33.64
N THR A 512 -9.46 6.52 -34.81
CA THR A 512 -9.64 5.35 -35.67
C THR A 512 -8.85 4.14 -35.19
N LYS A 513 -9.23 2.95 -35.63
CA LYS A 513 -8.54 1.70 -35.28
C LYS A 513 -7.05 1.72 -35.67
N GLU A 514 -6.71 2.42 -36.77
CA GLU A 514 -5.35 2.56 -37.29
C GLU A 514 -4.49 3.46 -36.42
N GLU A 515 -5.08 4.39 -35.66
CA GLU A 515 -4.39 5.28 -34.71
C GLU A 515 -4.17 4.62 -33.36
N ILE A 516 -4.79 3.47 -33.09
CA ILE A 516 -4.56 2.67 -31.87
C ILE A 516 -3.26 1.89 -32.06
N THR A 517 -2.22 2.31 -31.34
CA THR A 517 -0.91 1.64 -31.42
C THR A 517 -0.86 0.33 -30.62
N LYS A 518 -1.62 0.26 -29.53
CA LYS A 518 -1.73 -0.93 -28.69
C LYS A 518 -3.08 -1.01 -28.00
N ILE A 519 -3.60 -2.21 -27.82
CA ILE A 519 -4.81 -2.49 -27.05
C ILE A 519 -4.56 -3.74 -26.19
N PHE A 520 -4.78 -3.63 -24.90
CA PHE A 520 -4.61 -4.70 -23.93
C PHE A 520 -5.89 -4.94 -23.16
N TYR A 521 -6.30 -6.18 -23.03
CA TYR A 521 -7.32 -6.56 -22.08
C TYR A 521 -6.74 -6.50 -20.66
N TYR A 522 -7.45 -5.83 -19.76
CA TYR A 522 -6.99 -5.68 -18.38
C TYR A 522 -7.73 -6.62 -17.42
N GLY A 523 -9.03 -6.81 -17.58
CA GLY A 523 -9.82 -7.67 -16.73
C GLY A 523 -11.29 -7.29 -16.70
N LYS A 524 -12.05 -7.89 -15.78
CA LYS A 524 -13.46 -7.56 -15.54
C LYS A 524 -13.65 -6.83 -14.24
N ILE A 525 -14.58 -5.87 -14.25
CA ILE A 525 -15.07 -5.19 -13.05
C ILE A 525 -16.56 -5.47 -12.93
N LYS A 526 -17.00 -5.83 -11.72
CA LYS A 526 -18.38 -5.77 -11.33
C LYS A 526 -18.58 -4.55 -10.44
N GLN A 527 -19.37 -3.61 -10.89
CA GLN A 527 -19.75 -2.43 -10.14
C GLN A 527 -21.25 -2.42 -9.91
N ALA A 528 -21.65 -2.20 -8.67
CA ALA A 528 -23.04 -2.02 -8.32
C ALA A 528 -23.19 -0.64 -7.65
N PHE A 529 -24.10 0.19 -8.14
CA PHE A 529 -24.33 1.53 -7.61
C PHE A 529 -25.78 1.94 -7.73
N TYR A 530 -26.18 2.89 -6.90
CA TYR A 530 -27.53 3.41 -6.84
C TYR A 530 -27.71 4.60 -7.78
N LEU A 531 -28.75 4.56 -8.60
CA LEU A 531 -29.22 5.67 -9.41
C LEU A 531 -30.49 6.25 -8.80
N LYS A 532 -30.45 7.55 -8.47
CA LYS A 532 -31.61 8.29 -7.97
C LYS A 532 -32.68 8.42 -9.06
N ASP A 533 -33.92 8.76 -8.67
CA ASP A 533 -34.96 9.18 -9.59
C ASP A 533 -34.47 10.36 -10.44
N ILE A 534 -34.70 10.29 -11.75
CA ILE A 534 -34.35 11.35 -12.70
C ILE A 534 -35.62 11.76 -13.45
N GLU A 535 -35.77 13.06 -13.72
CA GLU A 535 -36.71 13.55 -14.69
C GLU A 535 -35.96 13.85 -16.01
N GLU A 536 -36.20 13.05 -17.01
CA GLU A 536 -35.65 13.25 -18.35
C GLU A 536 -36.73 13.76 -19.32
N ASN A 537 -36.36 14.73 -20.16
CA ASN A 537 -37.22 15.18 -21.25
C ASN A 537 -36.96 14.32 -22.50
N ILE A 538 -37.79 13.31 -22.71
CA ILE A 538 -37.71 12.43 -23.87
C ILE A 538 -38.80 12.85 -24.87
N ASN A 539 -38.38 13.30 -26.02
CA ASN A 539 -39.28 13.75 -27.10
C ASN A 539 -40.31 14.79 -26.66
N GLY A 540 -39.91 15.78 -25.86
CA GLY A 540 -40.76 16.87 -25.39
C GLY A 540 -41.69 16.49 -24.21
N LYS A 541 -41.55 15.32 -23.65
CA LYS A 541 -42.27 14.86 -22.42
C LYS A 541 -41.31 14.64 -21.28
N ASN A 542 -41.58 15.28 -20.15
CA ASN A 542 -40.83 14.97 -18.90
C ASN A 542 -41.26 13.61 -18.39
N ILE A 543 -40.35 12.65 -18.47
CA ILE A 543 -40.54 11.28 -17.98
C ILE A 543 -39.70 11.12 -16.71
N ARG A 544 -40.35 10.72 -15.62
CA ARG A 544 -39.67 10.36 -14.37
C ARG A 544 -39.23 8.91 -14.45
N LEU A 545 -37.90 8.69 -14.44
CA LEU A 545 -37.30 7.38 -14.35
C LEU A 545 -37.13 7.03 -12.87
N PRO A 546 -37.67 5.88 -12.40
CA PRO A 546 -37.60 5.51 -11.00
C PRO A 546 -36.16 5.17 -10.58
N ALA A 547 -35.86 5.39 -9.32
CA ALA A 547 -34.61 4.97 -8.70
C ALA A 547 -34.37 3.47 -8.89
N LYS A 548 -33.13 3.09 -9.17
CA LYS A 548 -32.71 1.70 -9.36
C LYS A 548 -31.27 1.47 -8.97
N ASN A 549 -30.96 0.24 -8.60
CA ASN A 549 -29.59 -0.21 -8.52
C ASN A 549 -29.13 -0.64 -9.92
N ARG A 550 -27.95 -0.18 -10.33
CA ARG A 550 -27.30 -0.63 -11.56
C ARG A 550 -26.14 -1.54 -11.23
N VAL A 551 -26.13 -2.74 -11.83
CA VAL A 551 -25.04 -3.70 -11.73
C VAL A 551 -24.39 -3.79 -13.11
N MET A 552 -23.15 -3.32 -13.23
CA MET A 552 -22.40 -3.37 -14.47
C MET A 552 -21.32 -4.44 -14.37
N PHE A 553 -21.21 -5.23 -15.42
CA PHE A 553 -20.10 -6.14 -15.66
C PHE A 553 -19.28 -5.56 -16.81
N SER A 554 -18.16 -4.93 -16.49
CA SER A 554 -17.36 -4.19 -17.47
C SER A 554 -16.08 -4.93 -17.83
N ASP A 555 -15.89 -5.19 -19.10
CA ASP A 555 -14.59 -5.60 -19.63
C ASP A 555 -13.71 -4.36 -19.81
N ILE A 556 -12.52 -4.34 -19.19
CA ILE A 556 -11.65 -3.17 -19.16
C ILE A 556 -10.45 -3.38 -20.09
N TYR A 557 -10.18 -2.38 -20.91
CA TYR A 557 -9.06 -2.33 -21.83
C TYR A 557 -8.14 -1.15 -21.52
N TYR A 558 -6.85 -1.36 -21.66
CA TYR A 558 -5.86 -0.29 -21.72
C TYR A 558 -5.46 -0.09 -23.18
N VAL A 559 -5.59 1.13 -23.66
CA VAL A 559 -5.40 1.48 -25.07
C VAL A 559 -4.34 2.57 -25.16
N GLN A 560 -3.39 2.39 -26.07
CA GLN A 560 -2.39 3.40 -26.40
C GLN A 560 -2.64 3.95 -27.79
N THR A 561 -2.51 5.27 -27.90
CA THR A 561 -2.58 6.00 -29.15
C THR A 561 -1.55 7.13 -29.17
N GLU A 562 -1.13 7.53 -30.36
CA GLU A 562 -0.37 8.76 -30.60
C GLU A 562 -1.28 9.86 -31.17
N SER A 563 -2.58 9.59 -31.36
CA SER A 563 -3.55 10.58 -31.80
C SER A 563 -3.67 11.71 -30.78
N VAL A 564 -3.64 12.94 -31.26
CA VAL A 564 -3.80 14.16 -30.43
C VAL A 564 -5.19 14.76 -30.55
N SER A 565 -6.14 14.04 -31.15
CA SER A 565 -7.53 14.49 -31.31
C SER A 565 -8.10 14.85 -29.92
N GLU A 566 -8.65 16.06 -29.81
CA GLU A 566 -9.30 16.59 -28.61
C GLU A 566 -10.52 17.42 -29.01
N GLY A 567 -11.54 17.45 -28.17
CA GLY A 567 -12.73 18.25 -28.40
C GLY A 567 -13.67 17.63 -29.42
N PHE A 568 -13.54 16.33 -29.70
CA PHE A 568 -14.53 15.63 -30.50
C PHE A 568 -15.86 15.64 -29.73
N GLU A 569 -16.89 16.19 -30.34
CA GLU A 569 -18.23 16.30 -29.78
C GLU A 569 -19.14 15.28 -30.44
N GLU A 570 -19.66 14.36 -29.66
CA GLU A 570 -20.65 13.40 -30.09
C GLU A 570 -22.04 14.03 -30.23
N GLN A 571 -22.97 13.39 -30.94
CA GLN A 571 -24.36 13.85 -31.09
C GLN A 571 -25.10 14.02 -29.74
N SER A 572 -24.62 13.36 -28.66
CA SER A 572 -25.10 13.49 -27.29
C SER A 572 -24.67 14.78 -26.60
N GLY A 573 -23.71 15.53 -27.15
CA GLY A 573 -23.08 16.72 -26.55
C GLY A 573 -21.91 16.35 -25.60
N GLU A 574 -21.46 15.12 -25.61
CA GLU A 574 -20.27 14.67 -24.88
C GLU A 574 -18.99 15.10 -25.59
N ILE A 575 -17.97 15.52 -24.84
CA ILE A 575 -16.75 16.08 -25.39
C ILE A 575 -15.53 15.32 -24.89
N SER A 576 -14.70 14.82 -25.80
CA SER A 576 -13.44 14.17 -25.45
C SER A 576 -12.37 15.18 -25.00
N LYS A 577 -11.60 14.84 -23.95
CA LYS A 577 -10.58 15.72 -23.38
C LYS A 577 -9.38 14.96 -22.83
N TRP A 578 -8.16 15.45 -23.11
CA TRP A 578 -6.93 14.95 -22.52
C TRP A 578 -6.69 15.54 -21.14
N VAL A 579 -6.54 14.69 -20.12
CA VAL A 579 -6.33 15.09 -18.73
C VAL A 579 -5.09 14.42 -18.14
N ASP A 580 -4.55 15.01 -17.08
CA ASP A 580 -3.48 14.40 -16.29
C ASP A 580 -4.00 13.25 -15.44
N ALA A 581 -3.12 12.33 -15.04
CA ALA A 581 -3.48 11.16 -14.23
C ALA A 581 -4.22 11.53 -12.94
N SER A 582 -3.81 12.61 -12.27
CA SER A 582 -4.45 13.10 -11.04
C SER A 582 -5.91 13.53 -11.24
N VAL A 583 -6.22 14.14 -12.38
CA VAL A 583 -7.61 14.52 -12.72
C VAL A 583 -8.45 13.26 -12.93
N LEU A 584 -7.88 12.26 -13.61
CA LEU A 584 -8.56 11.00 -13.86
C LEU A 584 -8.81 10.23 -12.55
N GLU A 585 -7.81 10.11 -11.68
CA GLU A 585 -7.94 9.43 -10.38
C GLU A 585 -9.02 10.05 -9.48
N ASN A 586 -9.15 11.37 -9.48
CA ASN A 586 -10.12 12.06 -8.63
C ASN A 586 -11.56 11.98 -9.14
N ASN A 587 -11.76 11.67 -10.42
CA ASN A 587 -13.08 11.74 -11.07
C ASN A 587 -13.64 10.39 -11.53
N LEU A 588 -12.96 9.27 -11.30
CA LEU A 588 -13.43 7.94 -11.66
C LEU A 588 -14.17 7.25 -10.50
N LEU A 589 -15.07 6.33 -10.85
CA LEU A 589 -15.62 5.35 -9.91
C LEU A 589 -14.50 4.46 -9.33
N GLU A 590 -14.64 4.00 -8.08
CA GLU A 590 -13.58 3.29 -7.36
C GLU A 590 -13.02 2.06 -8.09
N GLY A 591 -13.88 1.29 -8.75
CA GLY A 591 -13.42 0.15 -9.57
C GLY A 591 -12.48 0.58 -10.71
N PHE A 592 -12.79 1.69 -11.38
CA PHE A 592 -11.94 2.25 -12.44
C PHE A 592 -10.69 2.92 -11.89
N LYS A 593 -10.73 3.55 -10.71
CA LYS A 593 -9.54 4.07 -10.01
C LYS A 593 -8.55 2.93 -9.71
N TRP A 594 -9.05 1.80 -9.27
CA TRP A 594 -8.22 0.62 -9.04
C TRP A 594 -7.53 0.17 -10.33
N VAL A 595 -8.28 0.10 -11.44
CA VAL A 595 -7.71 -0.25 -12.76
C VAL A 595 -6.66 0.76 -13.19
N LEU A 596 -6.94 2.06 -13.08
CA LEU A 596 -5.99 3.11 -13.45
C LEU A 596 -4.67 3.01 -12.68
N ARG A 597 -4.75 2.82 -11.36
CA ARG A 597 -3.56 2.68 -10.50
C ARG A 597 -2.70 1.47 -10.87
N ASN A 598 -3.32 0.44 -11.43
CA ASN A 598 -2.68 -0.81 -11.81
C ASN A 598 -2.45 -0.95 -13.33
N CYS A 599 -3.01 -0.07 -14.16
CA CYS A 599 -2.91 -0.10 -15.61
C CYS A 599 -1.63 0.62 -16.07
N LYS A 600 -0.49 -0.10 -16.09
CA LYS A 600 0.77 0.39 -16.68
C LYS A 600 1.20 -0.54 -17.80
N GLU A 601 1.92 0.02 -18.79
CA GLU A 601 2.51 -0.80 -19.87
C GLU A 601 3.31 -1.96 -19.30
N ASN A 602 3.06 -3.16 -19.83
CA ASN A 602 3.78 -4.39 -19.50
C ASN A 602 3.53 -4.97 -18.09
N HIS A 603 2.37 -4.74 -17.48
CA HIS A 603 2.03 -5.45 -16.25
C HIS A 603 1.94 -6.96 -16.50
N SER A 604 2.95 -7.67 -16.02
CA SER A 604 2.90 -9.11 -15.86
C SER A 604 2.08 -9.49 -14.61
N LEU A 605 1.63 -10.73 -14.51
CA LEU A 605 1.01 -11.23 -13.27
C LEU A 605 1.91 -11.02 -12.04
N TYR A 606 3.24 -11.02 -12.22
CA TYR A 606 4.20 -10.76 -11.16
C TYR A 606 4.02 -9.41 -10.48
N GLN A 607 3.70 -8.36 -11.24
CA GLN A 607 3.52 -7.00 -10.70
C GLN A 607 2.17 -6.82 -10.01
N GLN A 608 1.20 -7.66 -10.33
CA GLN A 608 -0.15 -7.61 -9.74
C GLN A 608 -0.23 -8.34 -8.39
N VAL A 609 0.71 -9.25 -8.15
CA VAL A 609 0.80 -10.04 -6.92
C VAL A 609 1.75 -9.34 -5.95
N TRP A 610 1.33 -9.17 -4.70
CA TRP A 610 2.18 -8.57 -3.66
C TRP A 610 3.35 -9.51 -3.28
N GLN A 611 3.05 -10.83 -3.16
CA GLN A 611 4.04 -11.86 -2.91
C GLN A 611 3.60 -13.18 -3.54
N ALA A 612 4.53 -13.88 -4.21
CA ALA A 612 4.33 -15.21 -4.74
C ALA A 612 5.54 -16.10 -4.44
N PHE A 613 5.30 -17.37 -4.12
CA PHE A 613 6.32 -18.36 -3.81
C PHE A 613 5.79 -19.78 -3.80
N CYS A 614 6.71 -20.73 -3.80
CA CYS A 614 6.44 -22.15 -3.62
C CYS A 614 6.74 -22.59 -2.18
N VAL A 615 5.99 -23.61 -1.70
CA VAL A 615 6.22 -24.28 -0.42
C VAL A 615 6.36 -25.79 -0.68
N LEU A 616 7.50 -26.34 -0.29
CA LEU A 616 7.74 -27.78 -0.39
C LEU A 616 7.27 -28.48 0.89
N THR A 617 6.32 -29.40 0.75
CA THR A 617 5.76 -30.13 1.90
C THR A 617 6.41 -31.50 2.07
N GLU A 618 6.27 -32.12 3.24
CA GLU A 618 6.64 -33.52 3.48
C GLU A 618 5.53 -34.51 3.08
N VAL A 619 4.39 -34.01 2.64
CA VAL A 619 3.26 -34.85 2.21
C VAL A 619 3.66 -35.61 0.95
N LYS A 620 3.74 -36.94 1.05
CA LYS A 620 3.98 -37.81 -0.10
C LYS A 620 2.68 -38.09 -0.83
N SER A 621 2.70 -37.87 -2.11
CA SER A 621 1.60 -38.13 -3.02
C SER A 621 1.91 -39.32 -3.92
N ILE A 622 0.89 -40.14 -4.21
CA ILE A 622 0.99 -41.19 -5.21
C ILE A 622 0.79 -40.56 -6.59
N GLY A 623 1.74 -40.75 -7.48
CA GLY A 623 1.67 -40.37 -8.88
C GLY A 623 1.86 -41.55 -9.79
N VAL A 624 1.52 -41.38 -11.06
CA VAL A 624 1.82 -42.33 -12.15
C VAL A 624 2.62 -41.57 -13.19
N MET A 625 3.88 -41.91 -13.37
CA MET A 625 4.76 -41.35 -14.39
C MET A 625 5.23 -42.48 -15.32
N GLY A 626 4.80 -42.44 -16.58
CA GLY A 626 4.93 -43.56 -17.48
C GLY A 626 4.14 -44.77 -16.93
N ASP A 627 4.75 -45.95 -16.93
CA ASP A 627 4.13 -47.22 -16.46
C ASP A 627 4.38 -47.51 -14.98
N GLY A 628 5.04 -46.57 -14.22
CA GLY A 628 5.43 -46.73 -12.85
C GLY A 628 4.67 -45.84 -11.86
N ARG A 629 4.43 -46.38 -10.63
CA ARG A 629 3.97 -45.55 -9.50
C ARG A 629 5.14 -44.78 -8.92
N THR A 630 4.92 -43.47 -8.66
CA THR A 630 5.86 -42.61 -7.96
C THR A 630 5.29 -42.17 -6.59
N TYR A 631 6.19 -41.94 -5.64
CA TYR A 631 5.87 -41.42 -4.28
C TYR A 631 6.73 -40.19 -4.05
N GLU A 632 6.22 -39.03 -4.45
CA GLU A 632 6.96 -37.79 -4.39
C GLU A 632 6.20 -36.72 -3.60
N ASN A 633 6.80 -35.57 -3.41
CA ASN A 633 6.24 -34.52 -2.56
C ASN A 633 5.09 -33.77 -3.25
N LEU A 634 4.16 -33.29 -2.43
CA LEU A 634 3.23 -32.23 -2.79
C LEU A 634 3.94 -30.88 -2.63
N LEU A 635 3.82 -30.03 -3.63
CA LEU A 635 4.27 -28.63 -3.62
C LEU A 635 3.06 -27.72 -3.63
N ALA A 636 3.04 -26.72 -2.75
CA ALA A 636 2.02 -25.68 -2.74
C ALA A 636 2.51 -24.40 -3.41
N LEU A 637 1.68 -23.82 -4.28
CA LEU A 637 1.85 -22.46 -4.78
C LEU A 637 1.08 -21.52 -3.88
N ARG A 638 1.70 -20.42 -3.48
CA ARG A 638 1.09 -19.34 -2.73
C ARG A 638 1.29 -18.02 -3.47
N ALA A 639 0.20 -17.30 -3.73
CA ALA A 639 0.23 -15.96 -4.25
C ALA A 639 -0.83 -15.12 -3.55
N VAL A 640 -0.45 -13.93 -3.08
CA VAL A 640 -1.33 -13.05 -2.30
C VAL A 640 -1.29 -11.62 -2.83
N THR A 641 -2.42 -10.95 -2.69
CA THR A 641 -2.57 -9.50 -2.85
C THR A 641 -2.67 -8.85 -1.47
N ALA A 642 -1.96 -7.76 -1.25
CA ALA A 642 -1.99 -6.99 -0.02
C ALA A 642 -1.57 -5.55 -0.31
N THR A 643 -2.00 -4.62 0.54
CA THR A 643 -1.54 -3.22 0.49
C THR A 643 -0.33 -3.03 1.41
N ASP A 644 -0.37 -3.60 2.59
CA ASP A 644 0.62 -3.40 3.66
C ASP A 644 1.15 -4.70 4.29
N GLY A 645 0.59 -5.86 3.88
CA GLY A 645 0.93 -7.17 4.44
C GLY A 645 0.31 -7.46 5.82
N MET A 646 -0.43 -6.53 6.42
CA MET A 646 -1.18 -6.76 7.65
C MET A 646 -2.40 -7.64 7.37
N THR A 647 -3.14 -7.31 6.32
CA THR A 647 -4.18 -8.15 5.73
C THR A 647 -3.76 -8.56 4.32
N ALA A 648 -4.11 -9.76 3.93
CA ALA A 648 -3.85 -10.25 2.58
C ALA A 648 -4.95 -11.20 2.12
N ASP A 649 -5.27 -11.13 0.85
CA ASP A 649 -6.13 -12.11 0.21
C ASP A 649 -5.34 -12.93 -0.80
N TRP A 650 -5.81 -14.14 -1.11
CA TRP A 650 -5.18 -14.95 -2.14
C TRP A 650 -5.39 -14.33 -3.53
N SER A 651 -4.40 -14.44 -4.39
CA SER A 651 -4.47 -13.87 -5.73
C SER A 651 -5.26 -14.78 -6.67
N HIS A 652 -6.24 -14.24 -7.38
CA HIS A 652 -7.05 -14.98 -8.36
C HIS A 652 -6.27 -15.17 -9.67
N LEU A 653 -5.27 -16.07 -9.66
CA LEU A 653 -4.50 -16.39 -10.85
C LEU A 653 -5.34 -17.18 -11.86
N PRO A 654 -5.17 -16.94 -13.18
CA PRO A 654 -5.90 -17.68 -14.22
C PRO A 654 -5.70 -19.20 -14.10
N TYR A 655 -6.75 -20.00 -14.24
CA TYR A 655 -6.64 -21.47 -14.18
C TYR A 655 -5.71 -22.05 -15.25
N LYS A 656 -5.66 -21.45 -16.44
CA LYS A 656 -4.71 -21.84 -17.50
C LYS A 656 -3.27 -21.62 -17.07
N PHE A 657 -3.00 -20.48 -16.41
CA PHE A 657 -1.69 -20.19 -15.83
C PHE A 657 -1.32 -21.23 -14.77
N LEU A 658 -2.19 -21.47 -13.80
CA LEU A 658 -1.97 -22.47 -12.77
C LEU A 658 -1.74 -23.87 -13.35
N GLY A 659 -2.51 -24.26 -14.38
CA GLY A 659 -2.35 -25.53 -15.10
C GLY A 659 -1.00 -25.63 -15.79
N MET A 660 -0.55 -24.57 -16.46
CA MET A 660 0.75 -24.51 -17.13
C MET A 660 1.91 -24.60 -16.14
N VAL A 661 1.88 -23.78 -15.06
CA VAL A 661 2.90 -23.82 -14.00
C VAL A 661 2.98 -25.21 -13.36
N SER A 662 1.82 -25.80 -13.03
CA SER A 662 1.74 -27.15 -12.48
C SER A 662 2.38 -28.19 -13.40
N ASN A 663 2.07 -28.15 -14.70
CA ASN A 663 2.65 -29.08 -15.68
C ASN A 663 4.16 -28.89 -15.80
N ARG A 664 4.66 -27.66 -15.84
CA ARG A 664 6.10 -27.38 -15.90
C ARG A 664 6.80 -27.91 -14.65
N ILE A 665 6.29 -27.59 -13.45
CA ILE A 665 6.91 -28.04 -12.20
C ILE A 665 6.97 -29.56 -12.12
N ILE A 666 5.87 -30.28 -12.44
CA ILE A 666 5.82 -31.74 -12.37
C ILE A 666 6.79 -32.38 -13.38
N ASN A 667 6.96 -31.80 -14.57
CA ASN A 667 7.83 -32.35 -15.60
C ASN A 667 9.30 -31.99 -15.47
N GLU A 668 9.61 -30.78 -14.94
CA GLU A 668 10.96 -30.23 -14.91
C GLU A 668 11.64 -30.39 -13.53
N VAL A 669 10.86 -30.56 -12.45
CA VAL A 669 11.38 -30.58 -11.06
C VAL A 669 11.24 -32.03 -10.50
N LYS A 670 12.36 -32.71 -10.30
CA LYS A 670 12.37 -34.03 -9.67
C LYS A 670 11.93 -33.94 -8.21
N GLY A 671 11.18 -34.97 -7.77
CA GLY A 671 10.73 -35.08 -6.39
C GLY A 671 9.38 -34.40 -6.10
N VAL A 672 8.72 -33.88 -7.13
CA VAL A 672 7.37 -33.29 -7.07
C VAL A 672 6.47 -33.94 -8.09
N ASN A 673 5.36 -34.56 -7.64
CA ASN A 673 4.37 -35.17 -8.55
C ASN A 673 2.96 -34.57 -8.35
N ARG A 674 2.81 -33.57 -7.49
CA ARG A 674 1.53 -32.90 -7.25
C ARG A 674 1.75 -31.43 -6.87
N VAL A 675 0.96 -30.53 -7.48
CA VAL A 675 0.94 -29.11 -7.18
C VAL A 675 -0.45 -28.73 -6.67
N ALA A 676 -0.52 -27.98 -5.58
CA ALA A 676 -1.73 -27.38 -5.01
C ALA A 676 -1.62 -25.85 -5.03
N TYR A 677 -2.75 -25.13 -5.03
CA TYR A 677 -2.79 -23.69 -4.87
C TYR A 677 -3.48 -23.33 -3.57
N ASP A 678 -2.80 -22.51 -2.73
CA ASP A 678 -3.34 -22.08 -1.44
C ASP A 678 -4.22 -20.84 -1.62
N ILE A 679 -5.51 -20.99 -1.27
CA ILE A 679 -6.56 -19.98 -1.39
C ILE A 679 -6.98 -19.40 -0.03
N SER A 680 -6.10 -19.40 0.96
CA SER A 680 -6.38 -18.89 2.30
C SER A 680 -6.08 -17.40 2.41
N SER A 681 -6.99 -16.64 3.04
CA SER A 681 -6.80 -15.21 3.34
C SER A 681 -6.07 -15.01 4.68
N LYS A 682 -5.45 -13.86 4.89
CA LYS A 682 -4.90 -13.43 6.17
C LYS A 682 -5.72 -12.25 6.72
N PRO A 683 -6.33 -12.34 7.89
CA PRO A 683 -6.55 -13.55 8.69
C PRO A 683 -7.53 -14.55 8.05
N PRO A 684 -7.67 -15.82 8.51
CA PRO A 684 -7.02 -16.39 9.69
C PRO A 684 -5.63 -16.99 9.43
N ALA A 685 -5.27 -17.27 8.15
CA ALA A 685 -3.95 -17.78 7.82
C ALA A 685 -2.87 -16.70 7.91
N THR A 686 -1.60 -17.11 7.82
CA THR A 686 -0.45 -16.24 7.60
C THR A 686 -0.11 -16.17 6.11
N ILE A 687 0.76 -15.25 5.70
CA ILE A 687 1.25 -15.21 4.32
C ILE A 687 2.24 -16.36 4.10
N GLU A 688 3.29 -16.44 4.91
CA GLU A 688 4.22 -17.59 4.92
C GLU A 688 3.58 -18.75 5.68
N TRP A 689 3.92 -19.97 5.32
CA TRP A 689 3.36 -21.19 5.95
C TRP A 689 4.05 -21.57 7.26
N GLU A 690 5.32 -21.22 7.44
CA GLU A 690 6.11 -21.42 8.66
C GLU A 690 6.63 -20.10 9.25
#